data_975e8494c75495fb0b331be74d768fc4
#
_entry.id   975e8494c75495fb0b331be74d768fc4
#
_cell.length_a   1.000
_cell.length_b   1.000
_cell.length_c   1.000
_cell.angle_alpha   90.00
_cell.angle_beta   90.00
_cell.angle_gamma   90.00
#
_symmetry.space_group_name_H-M   'P 1'
#
loop_
_entity.id
_entity.type
_entity.pdbx_description
1 polymer ?
#
loop_
_entity_poly.entity_id
_entity_poly.type
_entity_poly.pdbx_seq_one_letter_code
_entity_poly.pdbx_strand_id
1 'polypeptide(L)'
;VDIKDLQIALMPLSLGLEEVVVTAQPTGAGSTSKIGEEAIRHIQPMSIGDMFQLLPGNLSVNPNLNGVGQAAIREIGSNANNALGAAVIVDGAPLSNDGNLQALSPSRAGSASNQPQNGMSDQTTAGKGVDLRSVSPDNVESMEVIRGIPSVEYGNLTSGVVIVKTKTGSTPWEAKFKADPYSKMVYAGKGFTLKNGSAINAGIDWTQSFGDTRKRYLSYDRITATLGYSKSFDVAGRPMLLRLNGSFYSNVNNSKTDPQMQVTSSTFKNKSIGARLNAEGSWKINGAALTALEYGFMVSQAYQSDQLHDYIASASSVVTNTLKPGVGLGTFLPSSYYSDYEIEGKPLSVYLQVKANKIIQLGGGGGNFTNLRAGVDWRYDANYGGGLIFDIRQPPQNTSSQALRPRSFRDVPALNNLAFFFEDRLNLKIGGTSLALQAGVRLTNMFLDPQARQDDIFVAEPRVNLNYSLYEGPRAAVAVTGGWGLSYKMPTLLYLYPDDAYFDRVSLAKISNTDPTGTLGVMTTDILTDLANPNLKPARSRKYEAGLSFRLGRVRGMVTYFREKHTNEFGFSTTPHYMHYETYDVPSEATDLRFDNGKVTYTDKSGRTVEAATKKEDYIATYYRPTNNSRTEKQGVEYSFDLGSWRALRTSLIIDGAWFHIRRTDEQEYYSEINETYDYIR
;
A
#
# COMPACT_ATOMS: atom_id res chain seq x y z
N VAL A 1 -14.35 45.05 21.13
CA VAL A 1 -15.62 45.06 20.41
C VAL A 1 -16.52 44.05 21.11
N ASP A 2 -17.47 44.50 21.89
CA ASP A 2 -18.52 43.66 22.48
C ASP A 2 -19.37 43.11 21.33
N ILE A 3 -19.26 41.85 21.04
CA ILE A 3 -20.16 41.16 20.12
C ILE A 3 -21.40 40.78 20.93
N LYS A 4 -22.35 41.71 21.01
CA LYS A 4 -23.74 41.44 21.40
C LYS A 4 -24.42 40.88 20.14
N ASP A 5 -24.98 39.68 20.25
CA ASP A 5 -25.69 38.92 19.21
C ASP A 5 -24.83 38.07 18.28
N LEU A 6 -24.03 37.16 18.84
CA LEU A 6 -23.53 35.98 18.08
C LEU A 6 -24.65 34.93 18.04
N GLN A 7 -25.50 34.96 17.01
CA GLN A 7 -26.38 33.83 16.72
C GLN A 7 -25.57 32.71 16.08
N ILE A 8 -25.09 31.77 16.90
CA ILE A 8 -24.59 30.52 16.43
C ILE A 8 -25.79 29.64 16.11
N ALA A 9 -26.17 29.56 14.84
CA ALA A 9 -27.09 28.53 14.37
C ALA A 9 -26.36 27.18 14.43
N LEU A 10 -26.41 26.54 15.57
CA LEU A 10 -26.13 25.12 15.68
C LEU A 10 -27.26 24.42 14.93
N MET A 11 -26.99 23.78 13.80
CA MET A 11 -27.88 22.74 13.31
C MET A 11 -27.99 21.73 14.44
N PRO A 12 -29.18 21.46 14.99
CA PRO A 12 -29.32 20.34 15.89
C PRO A 12 -29.00 19.11 15.08
N LEU A 13 -27.83 18.47 15.32
CA LEU A 13 -27.71 17.09 15.11
C LEU A 13 -28.72 16.46 16.06
N SER A 14 -29.92 16.19 15.60
CA SER A 14 -30.85 15.37 16.36
C SER A 14 -30.26 13.94 16.38
N LEU A 15 -29.34 13.72 17.30
CA LEU A 15 -29.03 12.41 17.80
C LEU A 15 -30.31 11.91 18.44
N GLY A 16 -31.12 11.18 17.68
CA GLY A 16 -32.08 10.29 18.29
C GLY A 16 -31.28 9.30 19.12
N LEU A 17 -31.26 9.49 20.44
CA LEU A 17 -30.53 8.68 21.43
C LEU A 17 -30.99 7.21 21.47
N GLU A 18 -31.84 6.77 20.57
CA GLU A 18 -32.48 5.44 20.58
C GLU A 18 -32.17 4.57 19.36
N GLU A 19 -31.43 5.05 18.36
CA GLU A 19 -31.15 4.29 17.14
C GLU A 19 -29.65 4.03 16.99
N VAL A 20 -29.24 2.79 17.23
CA VAL A 20 -27.86 2.34 16.94
C VAL A 20 -27.70 2.20 15.44
N VAL A 21 -26.96 3.10 14.81
CA VAL A 21 -26.68 3.05 13.38
C VAL A 21 -25.47 2.12 13.16
N VAL A 22 -25.77 0.91 12.70
CA VAL A 22 -24.77 -0.15 12.47
C VAL A 22 -24.27 -0.20 11.02
N THR A 23 -24.59 0.78 10.22
CA THR A 23 -24.20 0.87 8.81
C THR A 23 -23.35 2.10 8.55
N ALA A 24 -22.67 2.12 7.39
CA ALA A 24 -21.97 3.32 6.92
C ALA A 24 -22.98 4.39 6.51
N GLN A 25 -22.82 5.60 7.02
CA GLN A 25 -23.69 6.72 6.68
C GLN A 25 -23.12 7.52 5.49
N PRO A 26 -23.92 7.82 4.47
CA PRO A 26 -23.52 8.77 3.44
C PRO A 26 -23.27 10.16 4.04
N THR A 27 -22.13 10.78 3.72
CA THR A 27 -21.76 12.10 4.19
C THR A 27 -21.34 13.00 3.02
N GLY A 28 -21.84 14.22 2.99
CA GLY A 28 -21.39 15.25 2.05
C GLY A 28 -21.86 15.05 0.60
N ALA A 29 -21.11 15.64 -0.34
CA ALA A 29 -21.33 15.53 -1.76
C ALA A 29 -20.53 14.32 -2.30
N GLY A 30 -21.16 13.53 -3.18
CA GLY A 30 -20.52 12.38 -3.82
C GLY A 30 -20.54 11.10 -2.98
N SER A 31 -19.76 10.10 -3.43
CA SER A 31 -19.72 8.76 -2.85
C SER A 31 -18.81 8.69 -1.63
N THR A 32 -19.27 9.28 -0.53
CA THR A 32 -18.56 9.26 0.77
C THR A 32 -19.41 8.55 1.81
N SER A 33 -18.78 7.69 2.61
CA SER A 33 -19.43 6.95 3.68
C SER A 33 -18.65 7.07 4.97
N LYS A 34 -19.34 7.33 6.10
CA LYS A 34 -18.75 7.41 7.42
C LYS A 34 -19.26 6.27 8.31
N ILE A 35 -18.34 5.58 8.95
CA ILE A 35 -18.57 4.51 9.92
C ILE A 35 -18.22 5.10 11.30
N GLY A 36 -19.22 5.20 12.16
CA GLY A 36 -19.06 5.72 13.52
C GLY A 36 -18.69 4.64 14.54
N GLU A 37 -18.38 5.08 15.75
CA GLU A 37 -17.97 4.18 16.84
C GLU A 37 -19.01 3.08 17.17
N GLU A 38 -20.32 3.40 17.10
CA GLU A 38 -21.37 2.42 17.37
C GLU A 38 -21.40 1.30 16.36
N ALA A 39 -21.25 1.62 15.06
CA ALA A 39 -21.15 0.63 14.01
C ALA A 39 -19.90 -0.26 14.20
N ILE A 40 -18.77 0.36 14.56
CA ILE A 40 -17.51 -0.36 14.85
C ILE A 40 -17.69 -1.31 16.03
N ARG A 41 -18.33 -0.85 17.11
CA ARG A 41 -18.63 -1.69 18.28
C ARG A 41 -19.55 -2.87 17.95
N HIS A 42 -20.50 -2.66 17.05
CA HIS A 42 -21.46 -3.70 16.66
C HIS A 42 -20.82 -4.83 15.87
N ILE A 43 -20.02 -4.48 14.83
CA ILE A 43 -19.37 -5.50 13.97
C ILE A 43 -18.12 -6.12 14.60
N GLN A 44 -17.56 -5.50 15.65
CA GLN A 44 -16.37 -5.96 16.36
C GLN A 44 -15.24 -6.40 15.40
N PRO A 45 -14.72 -5.49 14.56
CA PRO A 45 -13.74 -5.82 13.54
C PRO A 45 -12.42 -6.27 14.18
N MET A 46 -11.65 -7.10 13.49
CA MET A 46 -10.30 -7.51 13.90
C MET A 46 -9.22 -6.58 13.33
N SER A 47 -9.53 -5.88 12.23
CA SER A 47 -8.71 -4.88 11.59
C SER A 47 -9.58 -3.75 11.03
N ILE A 48 -9.01 -2.59 10.70
CA ILE A 48 -9.78 -1.55 10.02
C ILE A 48 -10.22 -1.98 8.61
N GLY A 49 -9.58 -3.00 8.02
CA GLY A 49 -9.99 -3.60 6.76
C GLY A 49 -11.37 -4.26 6.84
N ASP A 50 -11.74 -4.82 7.99
CA ASP A 50 -13.04 -5.47 8.16
C ASP A 50 -14.21 -4.47 8.15
N MET A 51 -13.95 -3.19 8.41
CA MET A 51 -14.97 -2.15 8.38
C MET A 51 -15.49 -1.88 6.96
N PHE A 52 -14.72 -2.24 5.92
CA PHE A 52 -15.15 -2.06 4.54
C PHE A 52 -16.40 -2.87 4.19
N GLN A 53 -16.69 -3.94 4.92
CA GLN A 53 -17.94 -4.71 4.73
C GLN A 53 -19.22 -3.89 4.95
N LEU A 54 -19.13 -2.76 5.64
CA LEU A 54 -20.26 -1.85 5.84
C LEU A 54 -20.48 -0.87 4.67
N LEU A 55 -19.57 -0.86 3.69
CA LEU A 55 -19.68 0.02 2.53
C LEU A 55 -20.58 -0.60 1.46
N PRO A 56 -21.38 0.21 0.74
CA PRO A 56 -22.18 -0.27 -0.38
C PRO A 56 -21.34 -1.05 -1.41
N GLY A 57 -21.80 -2.23 -1.79
CA GLY A 57 -21.14 -3.09 -2.78
C GLY A 57 -20.02 -3.97 -2.27
N ASN A 58 -19.65 -3.90 -1.00
CA ASN A 58 -18.69 -4.82 -0.39
C ASN A 58 -19.40 -6.03 0.23
N LEU A 59 -18.77 -7.20 0.08
CA LEU A 59 -19.29 -8.43 0.67
C LEU A 59 -18.77 -8.57 2.10
N SER A 60 -19.64 -9.06 2.99
CA SER A 60 -19.22 -9.50 4.32
C SER A 60 -18.46 -10.81 4.19
N VAL A 61 -17.22 -10.82 4.63
CA VAL A 61 -16.36 -11.99 4.69
C VAL A 61 -15.84 -12.19 6.11
N ASN A 62 -15.53 -13.43 6.46
CA ASN A 62 -14.88 -13.69 7.74
C ASN A 62 -13.53 -12.99 7.81
N PRO A 63 -13.20 -12.31 8.92
CA PRO A 63 -11.90 -11.68 9.11
C PRO A 63 -10.77 -12.70 8.93
N ASN A 64 -9.81 -12.37 8.07
CA ASN A 64 -8.60 -13.17 7.89
C ASN A 64 -7.36 -12.28 8.09
N LEU A 65 -6.69 -12.47 9.22
CA LEU A 65 -5.48 -11.71 9.55
C LEU A 65 -4.19 -12.40 9.08
N ASN A 66 -4.26 -13.62 8.53
CA ASN A 66 -3.06 -14.31 8.05
C ASN A 66 -2.55 -13.76 6.71
N GLY A 67 -3.43 -13.15 5.92
CA GLY A 67 -3.05 -12.37 4.74
C GLY A 67 -3.00 -10.88 5.04
N VAL A 68 -2.27 -10.11 4.24
CA VAL A 68 -2.22 -8.65 4.34
C VAL A 68 -3.59 -8.05 4.04
N GLY A 69 -4.12 -7.25 4.96
CA GLY A 69 -5.35 -6.49 4.77
C GLY A 69 -5.09 -5.24 3.93
N GLN A 70 -5.69 -5.15 2.74
CA GLN A 70 -5.54 -4.00 1.84
C GLN A 70 -6.86 -3.28 1.62
N ALA A 71 -6.81 -1.96 1.39
CA ALA A 71 -8.00 -1.21 1.04
C ALA A 71 -8.46 -1.58 -0.37
N ALA A 72 -9.70 -2.07 -0.48
CA ALA A 72 -10.38 -2.33 -1.75
C ALA A 72 -11.51 -1.31 -1.95
N ILE A 73 -11.33 -0.37 -2.89
CA ILE A 73 -12.30 0.69 -3.17
C ILE A 73 -12.89 0.48 -4.55
N ARG A 74 -14.22 0.21 -4.61
CA ARG A 74 -14.92 -0.13 -5.85
C ARG A 74 -14.17 -1.24 -6.61
N GLU A 75 -13.85 -2.33 -5.91
CA GLU A 75 -13.07 -3.44 -6.44
C GLU A 75 -13.67 -4.77 -5.99
N ILE A 76 -13.54 -5.79 -6.83
CA ILE A 76 -13.95 -7.15 -6.53
C ILE A 76 -12.68 -8.01 -6.46
N GLY A 77 -12.43 -8.56 -5.29
CA GLY A 77 -11.20 -9.33 -5.04
C GLY A 77 -9.97 -8.45 -4.76
N SER A 78 -8.78 -9.04 -4.86
CA SER A 78 -7.51 -8.36 -4.64
C SER A 78 -6.99 -7.71 -5.91
N ASN A 79 -6.59 -6.45 -5.82
CA ASN A 79 -5.97 -5.70 -6.91
C ASN A 79 -4.86 -4.81 -6.36
N ALA A 80 -3.61 -5.11 -6.71
CA ALA A 80 -2.44 -4.40 -6.22
C ALA A 80 -2.47 -2.89 -6.56
N ASN A 81 -2.80 -2.53 -7.80
CA ASN A 81 -2.89 -1.13 -8.22
C ASN A 81 -4.05 -0.39 -7.54
N ASN A 82 -5.19 -1.06 -7.31
CA ASN A 82 -6.29 -0.46 -6.55
C ASN A 82 -5.90 -0.18 -5.11
N ALA A 83 -5.26 -1.13 -4.45
CA ALA A 83 -4.78 -0.98 -3.07
C ALA A 83 -3.65 0.06 -2.95
N LEU A 84 -2.70 0.08 -3.90
CA LEU A 84 -1.63 1.07 -3.98
C LEU A 84 -2.18 2.48 -4.20
N GLY A 85 -3.28 2.60 -4.96
CA GLY A 85 -3.97 3.85 -5.24
C GLY A 85 -4.90 4.33 -4.13
N ALA A 86 -5.08 3.59 -3.05
CA ALA A 86 -5.88 3.99 -1.90
C ALA A 86 -5.01 4.74 -0.86
N ALA A 87 -5.32 6.00 -0.62
CA ALA A 87 -4.66 6.77 0.44
C ALA A 87 -5.33 6.50 1.79
N VAL A 88 -4.56 6.01 2.77
CA VAL A 88 -5.01 5.78 4.14
C VAL A 88 -4.45 6.88 5.04
N ILE A 89 -5.32 7.72 5.57
CA ILE A 89 -4.99 8.87 6.41
C ILE A 89 -5.38 8.54 7.86
N VAL A 90 -4.45 8.57 8.77
CA VAL A 90 -4.71 8.35 10.20
C VAL A 90 -4.31 9.60 10.97
N ASP A 91 -5.27 10.20 11.67
CA ASP A 91 -5.06 11.44 12.42
C ASP A 91 -4.36 12.53 11.59
N GLY A 92 -4.93 12.83 10.41
CA GLY A 92 -4.47 13.89 9.52
C GLY A 92 -3.22 13.59 8.68
N ALA A 93 -2.52 12.47 8.90
CA ALA A 93 -1.31 12.13 8.16
C ALA A 93 -1.45 10.80 7.38
N PRO A 94 -0.90 10.71 6.15
CA PRO A 94 -0.98 9.49 5.36
C PRO A 94 -0.08 8.39 5.94
N LEU A 95 -0.58 7.14 5.91
CA LEU A 95 0.26 5.97 6.00
C LEU A 95 0.92 5.75 4.64
N SER A 96 2.24 5.58 4.62
CA SER A 96 2.97 5.31 3.39
C SER A 96 3.46 3.87 3.33
N ASN A 97 3.42 3.31 2.12
CA ASN A 97 4.04 2.04 1.77
C ASN A 97 5.00 2.21 0.57
N ASP A 98 5.28 3.45 0.18
CA ASP A 98 6.04 3.77 -1.03
C ASP A 98 7.54 3.42 -0.88
N GLY A 99 8.04 3.39 0.36
CA GLY A 99 9.39 2.94 0.72
C GLY A 99 9.54 1.43 0.92
N ASN A 100 8.49 0.64 0.74
CA ASN A 100 8.53 -0.81 0.97
C ASN A 100 9.16 -1.55 -0.21
N LEU A 101 10.19 -2.34 0.07
CA LEU A 101 10.94 -3.17 -0.89
C LEU A 101 10.92 -4.66 -0.52
N GLN A 102 10.00 -5.11 0.34
CA GLN A 102 9.85 -6.49 0.77
C GLN A 102 9.37 -7.39 -0.37
N ALA A 103 10.23 -7.65 -1.34
CA ALA A 103 10.00 -8.56 -2.45
C ALA A 103 11.26 -9.33 -2.78
N LEU A 104 11.15 -10.63 -3.03
CA LEU A 104 12.29 -11.48 -3.39
C LEU A 104 12.88 -11.07 -4.74
N SER A 105 12.02 -10.70 -5.68
CA SER A 105 12.41 -10.03 -6.92
C SER A 105 11.31 -9.08 -7.35
N PRO A 106 11.62 -8.01 -8.10
CA PRO A 106 10.64 -7.04 -8.58
C PRO A 106 9.50 -7.69 -9.36
N SER A 107 9.81 -8.66 -10.21
CA SER A 107 8.84 -9.40 -11.00
C SER A 107 7.83 -10.17 -10.17
N ARG A 108 8.21 -10.58 -8.98
CA ARG A 108 7.35 -11.38 -8.10
C ARG A 108 6.45 -10.52 -7.22
N ALA A 109 6.76 -9.25 -7.04
CA ALA A 109 5.92 -8.34 -6.28
C ALA A 109 4.55 -8.12 -6.92
N GLY A 110 4.44 -8.21 -8.26
CA GLY A 110 3.20 -7.99 -9.02
C GLY A 110 2.46 -9.25 -9.46
N SER A 111 3.08 -10.43 -9.40
CA SER A 111 2.51 -11.68 -9.92
C SER A 111 2.21 -12.68 -8.81
N ALA A 112 0.93 -12.99 -8.61
CA ALA A 112 0.50 -14.04 -7.68
C ALA A 112 0.88 -15.46 -8.16
N SER A 113 1.12 -15.65 -9.46
CA SER A 113 1.31 -16.96 -10.08
C SER A 113 2.73 -17.54 -9.94
N ASN A 114 3.73 -16.72 -9.63
CA ASN A 114 5.14 -17.14 -9.59
C ASN A 114 5.76 -17.04 -8.19
N GLN A 115 4.93 -17.01 -7.17
CA GLN A 115 5.41 -16.95 -5.79
C GLN A 115 5.78 -18.34 -5.28
N PRO A 116 6.82 -18.47 -4.44
CA PRO A 116 7.06 -19.71 -3.73
C PRO A 116 5.76 -20.14 -3.02
N GLN A 117 5.47 -21.43 -3.05
CA GLN A 117 4.22 -22.00 -2.49
C GLN A 117 4.07 -21.80 -0.97
N ASN A 118 4.93 -21.03 -0.34
CA ASN A 118 5.11 -20.92 1.10
C ASN A 118 4.38 -19.69 1.71
N GLY A 119 3.41 -19.09 1.01
CA GLY A 119 2.59 -18.01 1.53
C GLY A 119 3.27 -16.63 1.54
N MET A 120 4.46 -16.49 0.95
CA MET A 120 5.20 -15.22 0.90
C MET A 120 4.47 -14.14 0.11
N SER A 121 3.71 -14.53 -0.94
CA SER A 121 2.92 -13.61 -1.75
C SER A 121 1.83 -12.89 -0.98
N ASP A 122 1.23 -13.58 -0.02
CA ASP A 122 0.11 -13.05 0.75
C ASP A 122 0.58 -12.15 1.90
N GLN A 123 1.88 -12.12 2.17
CA GLN A 123 2.48 -11.37 3.27
C GLN A 123 3.22 -10.10 2.81
N THR A 124 3.58 -9.98 1.54
CA THR A 124 4.28 -8.79 1.05
C THR A 124 3.33 -7.71 0.57
N THR A 125 3.61 -6.48 0.96
CA THR A 125 2.91 -5.26 0.50
C THR A 125 3.74 -4.43 -0.48
N ALA A 126 4.95 -4.84 -0.83
CA ALA A 126 5.77 -4.12 -1.80
C ALA A 126 5.04 -3.96 -3.14
N GLY A 127 4.96 -2.73 -3.66
CA GLY A 127 4.18 -2.42 -4.85
C GLY A 127 2.65 -2.54 -4.70
N LYS A 128 2.16 -2.68 -3.47
CA LYS A 128 0.74 -2.77 -3.11
C LYS A 128 0.38 -1.67 -2.10
N GLY A 129 -0.85 -1.70 -1.56
CA GLY A 129 -1.30 -0.73 -0.57
C GLY A 129 -0.77 -0.98 0.84
N VAL A 130 -1.15 -0.09 1.75
CA VAL A 130 -0.81 -0.16 3.18
C VAL A 130 -1.45 -1.40 3.82
N ASP A 131 -0.73 -2.04 4.74
CA ASP A 131 -1.28 -3.11 5.56
C ASP A 131 -2.20 -2.55 6.67
N LEU A 132 -3.51 -2.76 6.49
CA LEU A 132 -4.54 -2.27 7.41
C LEU A 132 -4.54 -2.98 8.76
N ARG A 133 -3.79 -4.09 8.90
CA ARG A 133 -3.62 -4.80 10.18
C ARG A 133 -2.79 -3.99 11.18
N SER A 134 -2.00 -3.02 10.72
CA SER A 134 -1.15 -2.17 11.56
C SER A 134 -1.91 -1.15 12.42
N VAL A 135 -3.23 -1.00 12.19
CA VAL A 135 -4.09 -0.06 12.94
C VAL A 135 -5.13 -0.86 13.72
N SER A 136 -5.13 -0.69 15.04
CA SER A 136 -6.14 -1.31 15.92
C SER A 136 -7.51 -0.70 15.69
N PRO A 137 -8.56 -1.49 15.40
CA PRO A 137 -9.91 -0.97 15.23
C PRO A 137 -10.53 -0.47 16.54
N ASP A 138 -10.08 -0.96 17.69
CA ASP A 138 -10.66 -0.63 19.00
C ASP A 138 -10.33 0.78 19.48
N ASN A 139 -9.24 1.36 18.97
CA ASN A 139 -8.88 2.76 19.21
C ASN A 139 -9.45 3.73 18.16
N VAL A 140 -10.29 3.26 17.24
CA VAL A 140 -10.89 4.10 16.20
C VAL A 140 -12.19 4.72 16.71
N GLU A 141 -12.32 6.04 16.58
CA GLU A 141 -13.55 6.80 16.81
C GLU A 141 -14.45 6.77 15.58
N SER A 142 -13.86 6.98 14.40
CA SER A 142 -14.60 6.91 13.14
C SER A 142 -13.68 6.60 11.96
N MET A 143 -14.24 5.97 10.94
CA MET A 143 -13.62 5.80 9.63
C MET A 143 -14.50 6.40 8.56
N GLU A 144 -13.93 7.26 7.71
CA GLU A 144 -14.60 7.84 6.55
C GLU A 144 -13.92 7.33 5.27
N VAL A 145 -14.71 6.88 4.30
CA VAL A 145 -14.21 6.39 3.03
C VAL A 145 -14.78 7.23 1.89
N ILE A 146 -13.90 7.96 1.21
CA ILE A 146 -14.22 8.75 0.04
C ILE A 146 -13.86 7.92 -1.19
N ARG A 147 -14.88 7.34 -1.82
CA ARG A 147 -14.73 6.52 -3.03
C ARG A 147 -14.74 7.37 -4.29
N GLY A 148 -15.41 8.51 -4.22
CA GLY A 148 -15.55 9.48 -5.31
C GLY A 148 -14.34 10.38 -5.51
N ILE A 149 -14.60 11.68 -5.61
CA ILE A 149 -13.60 12.71 -5.89
C ILE A 149 -13.27 13.44 -4.57
N PRO A 150 -12.10 13.14 -3.96
CA PRO A 150 -11.71 13.75 -2.70
C PRO A 150 -11.26 15.21 -2.88
N SER A 151 -11.17 15.96 -1.78
CA SER A 151 -10.52 17.27 -1.73
C SER A 151 -9.11 17.22 -2.29
N VAL A 152 -8.64 18.32 -2.89
CA VAL A 152 -7.26 18.44 -3.41
C VAL A 152 -6.19 18.43 -2.32
N GLU A 153 -6.56 18.54 -1.05
CA GLU A 153 -5.62 18.33 0.07
C GLU A 153 -5.06 16.89 0.13
N TYR A 154 -5.80 15.94 -0.43
CA TYR A 154 -5.36 14.55 -0.51
C TYR A 154 -4.73 14.26 -1.87
N GLY A 155 -3.50 13.82 -1.88
CA GLY A 155 -2.75 13.47 -3.09
C GLY A 155 -2.08 12.09 -3.01
N ASN A 156 -1.38 11.72 -4.08
CA ASN A 156 -0.70 10.44 -4.24
C ASN A 156 -1.69 9.24 -4.18
N LEU A 157 -2.79 9.34 -4.92
CA LEU A 157 -3.88 8.37 -4.94
C LEU A 157 -4.55 8.26 -6.31
N THR A 158 -5.17 7.11 -6.59
CA THR A 158 -6.03 6.90 -7.77
C THR A 158 -7.38 6.30 -7.39
N SER A 159 -7.46 5.47 -6.35
CA SER A 159 -8.67 4.71 -6.00
C SER A 159 -9.60 5.50 -5.08
N GLY A 160 -9.10 6.06 -4.00
CA GLY A 160 -9.89 6.85 -3.04
C GLY A 160 -9.12 7.14 -1.76
N VAL A 161 -9.84 7.65 -0.74
CA VAL A 161 -9.25 8.02 0.55
C VAL A 161 -9.98 7.32 1.67
N VAL A 162 -9.23 6.76 2.60
CA VAL A 162 -9.70 6.20 3.88
C VAL A 162 -9.18 7.11 4.99
N ILE A 163 -10.08 7.77 5.71
CA ILE A 163 -9.72 8.68 6.79
C ILE A 163 -10.11 8.02 8.11
N VAL A 164 -9.13 7.73 8.93
CA VAL A 164 -9.29 7.13 10.26
C VAL A 164 -9.00 8.19 11.30
N LYS A 165 -9.93 8.37 12.23
CA LYS A 165 -9.74 9.19 13.42
C LYS A 165 -9.67 8.30 14.64
N THR A 166 -8.62 8.47 15.44
CA THR A 166 -8.47 7.72 16.69
C THR A 166 -9.17 8.42 17.85
N LYS A 167 -9.53 7.64 18.87
CA LYS A 167 -10.17 8.15 20.08
C LYS A 167 -9.27 9.17 20.77
N THR A 168 -9.86 10.30 21.14
CA THR A 168 -9.19 11.37 21.85
C THR A 168 -10.00 11.82 23.07
N GLY A 169 -9.35 12.46 24.03
CA GLY A 169 -10.04 12.99 25.21
C GLY A 169 -10.28 11.96 26.30
N SER A 170 -11.21 12.30 27.21
CA SER A 170 -11.58 11.43 28.32
C SER A 170 -12.55 10.35 27.84
N THR A 171 -12.20 9.10 28.01
CA THR A 171 -13.07 7.95 27.77
C THR A 171 -13.14 7.07 29.02
N PRO A 172 -14.25 6.39 29.28
CA PRO A 172 -14.33 5.43 30.37
C PRO A 172 -13.35 4.28 30.17
N TRP A 173 -13.16 3.46 31.22
CA TRP A 173 -12.46 2.20 31.06
C TRP A 173 -13.21 1.33 30.05
N GLU A 174 -12.47 0.83 29.06
CA GLU A 174 -12.96 -0.09 28.06
C GLU A 174 -12.08 -1.34 28.08
N ALA A 175 -12.67 -2.50 28.29
CA ALA A 175 -12.00 -3.78 28.16
C ALA A 175 -12.86 -4.66 27.26
N LYS A 176 -12.25 -5.27 26.24
CA LYS A 176 -12.92 -6.16 25.30
C LYS A 176 -12.20 -7.48 25.24
N PHE A 177 -12.96 -8.54 25.17
CA PHE A 177 -12.48 -9.88 24.88
C PHE A 177 -13.32 -10.46 23.76
N LYS A 178 -12.68 -10.95 22.73
CA LYS A 178 -13.32 -11.66 21.63
C LYS A 178 -12.61 -12.99 21.42
N ALA A 179 -13.39 -14.05 21.24
CA ALA A 179 -12.89 -15.36 20.88
C ALA A 179 -13.85 -16.01 19.88
N ASP A 180 -13.31 -16.48 18.77
CA ASP A 180 -13.99 -17.31 17.80
C ASP A 180 -13.07 -18.48 17.38
N PRO A 181 -13.50 -19.43 16.54
CA PRO A 181 -12.66 -20.56 16.16
C PRO A 181 -11.32 -20.17 15.50
N TYR A 182 -11.27 -19.00 14.85
CA TYR A 182 -10.12 -18.54 14.06
C TYR A 182 -9.28 -17.52 14.80
N SER A 183 -9.83 -16.82 15.81
CA SER A 183 -9.15 -15.69 16.42
C SER A 183 -9.45 -15.49 17.89
N LYS A 184 -8.53 -14.83 18.57
CA LYS A 184 -8.65 -14.32 19.93
C LYS A 184 -8.14 -12.90 19.98
N MET A 185 -8.84 -12.02 20.71
CA MET A 185 -8.45 -10.62 20.87
C MET A 185 -8.73 -10.18 22.31
N VAL A 186 -7.82 -9.39 22.84
CA VAL A 186 -7.96 -8.68 24.10
C VAL A 186 -7.59 -7.23 23.89
N TYR A 187 -8.45 -6.33 24.31
CA TYR A 187 -8.21 -4.88 24.26
C TYR A 187 -8.45 -4.27 25.64
N ALA A 188 -7.62 -3.29 26.01
CA ALA A 188 -7.84 -2.42 27.15
C ALA A 188 -7.49 -0.98 26.80
N GLY A 189 -8.34 -0.04 27.19
CA GLY A 189 -8.12 1.38 26.92
C GLY A 189 -8.79 2.31 27.93
N LYS A 190 -8.24 3.53 28.05
CA LYS A 190 -8.81 4.58 28.90
C LYS A 190 -8.33 5.97 28.47
N GLY A 191 -9.23 6.95 28.58
CA GLY A 191 -8.90 8.36 28.47
C GLY A 191 -9.03 9.10 29.80
N PHE A 192 -8.14 10.08 30.03
CA PHE A 192 -8.09 10.91 31.22
C PHE A 192 -8.09 12.38 30.83
N THR A 193 -8.85 13.20 31.55
CA THR A 193 -8.70 14.67 31.50
C THR A 193 -7.89 15.13 32.71
N LEU A 194 -6.85 15.85 32.47
CA LEU A 194 -5.97 16.40 33.50
C LEU A 194 -6.49 17.75 34.00
N LYS A 195 -6.08 18.18 35.22
CA LYS A 195 -6.51 19.44 35.83
C LYS A 195 -6.16 20.69 35.00
N ASN A 196 -5.15 20.62 34.16
CA ASN A 196 -4.71 21.69 33.26
C ASN A 196 -5.49 21.75 31.92
N GLY A 197 -6.60 21.00 31.79
CA GLY A 197 -7.44 20.94 30.59
C GLY A 197 -6.88 20.09 29.45
N SER A 198 -5.72 19.45 29.62
CA SER A 198 -5.22 18.48 28.64
C SER A 198 -5.90 17.12 28.83
N ALA A 199 -5.94 16.33 27.77
CA ALA A 199 -6.45 14.97 27.83
C ALA A 199 -5.40 13.96 27.30
N ILE A 200 -5.36 12.79 27.91
CA ILE A 200 -4.54 11.66 27.51
C ILE A 200 -5.45 10.49 27.24
N ASN A 201 -5.23 9.79 26.15
CA ASN A 201 -5.91 8.53 25.82
C ASN A 201 -4.87 7.47 25.55
N ALA A 202 -5.03 6.28 26.15
CA ALA A 202 -4.13 5.16 25.96
C ALA A 202 -4.90 3.89 25.71
N GLY A 203 -4.41 3.05 24.80
CA GLY A 203 -5.00 1.77 24.48
C GLY A 203 -3.93 0.75 24.10
N ILE A 204 -4.20 -0.51 24.41
CA ILE A 204 -3.38 -1.66 24.00
C ILE A 204 -4.28 -2.79 23.55
N ASP A 205 -3.93 -3.44 22.45
CA ASP A 205 -4.59 -4.68 22.02
C ASP A 205 -3.58 -5.78 21.72
N TRP A 206 -4.00 -7.01 21.96
CA TRP A 206 -3.36 -8.21 21.48
C TRP A 206 -4.37 -9.06 20.71
N THR A 207 -3.94 -9.54 19.55
CA THR A 207 -4.76 -10.38 18.67
C THR A 207 -3.95 -11.54 18.17
N GLN A 208 -4.51 -12.74 18.25
CA GLN A 208 -3.99 -13.97 17.63
C GLN A 208 -5.01 -14.50 16.63
N SER A 209 -4.55 -14.91 15.44
CA SER A 209 -5.41 -15.47 14.40
C SER A 209 -4.77 -16.68 13.74
N PHE A 210 -5.63 -17.59 13.25
CA PHE A 210 -5.27 -18.78 12.49
C PHE A 210 -6.04 -18.78 11.17
N GLY A 211 -5.37 -18.95 10.04
CA GLY A 211 -6.03 -19.02 8.74
C GLY A 211 -6.83 -20.32 8.55
N ASP A 212 -6.35 -21.40 9.18
CA ASP A 212 -7.01 -22.69 9.23
C ASP A 212 -6.87 -23.27 10.65
N THR A 213 -7.99 -23.54 11.31
CA THR A 213 -8.01 -24.08 12.67
C THR A 213 -7.38 -25.45 12.81
N ARG A 214 -7.24 -26.20 11.70
CA ARG A 214 -6.54 -27.48 11.62
C ARG A 214 -5.03 -27.32 11.59
N LYS A 215 -4.53 -26.16 11.13
CA LYS A 215 -3.13 -25.83 10.95
C LYS A 215 -2.67 -24.79 11.98
N ARG A 216 -2.78 -25.13 13.26
CA ARG A 216 -2.42 -24.23 14.36
C ARG A 216 -0.92 -23.87 14.41
N TYR A 217 -0.10 -24.56 13.65
CA TYR A 217 1.31 -24.24 13.45
C TYR A 217 1.51 -23.04 12.52
N LEU A 218 0.45 -22.56 11.85
CA LEU A 218 0.43 -21.30 11.09
C LEU A 218 -0.38 -20.27 11.89
N SER A 219 0.28 -19.34 12.53
CA SER A 219 -0.37 -18.32 13.35
C SER A 219 0.05 -16.91 12.96
N TYR A 220 -0.84 -15.97 13.19
CA TYR A 220 -0.59 -14.55 13.14
C TYR A 220 -0.82 -13.97 14.52
N ASP A 221 0.12 -13.16 15.00
CA ASP A 221 0.04 -12.47 16.28
C ASP A 221 0.26 -10.97 16.03
N ARG A 222 -0.61 -10.15 16.63
CA ARG A 222 -0.50 -8.69 16.60
C ARG A 222 -0.55 -8.12 18.01
N ILE A 223 0.31 -7.15 18.27
CA ILE A 223 0.20 -6.26 19.43
C ILE A 223 0.18 -4.83 18.88
N THR A 224 -0.78 -4.02 19.33
CA THR A 224 -0.74 -2.57 19.09
C THR A 224 -0.84 -1.82 20.40
N ALA A 225 -0.18 -0.67 20.46
CA ALA A 225 -0.29 0.26 21.59
C ALA A 225 -0.42 1.69 21.03
N THR A 226 -1.29 2.48 21.66
CA THR A 226 -1.56 3.84 21.25
C THR A 226 -1.52 4.77 22.45
N LEU A 227 -1.00 5.98 22.27
CA LEU A 227 -0.97 7.03 23.26
C LEU A 227 -1.30 8.37 22.58
N GLY A 228 -2.42 8.94 22.94
CA GLY A 228 -2.89 10.25 22.48
C GLY A 228 -2.74 11.30 23.57
N TYR A 229 -2.34 12.51 23.18
CA TYR A 229 -2.35 13.69 24.02
C TYR A 229 -3.02 14.83 23.26
N SER A 230 -3.93 15.56 23.89
CA SER A 230 -4.55 16.73 23.31
C SER A 230 -4.62 17.87 24.29
N LYS A 231 -4.36 19.09 23.81
CA LYS A 231 -4.46 20.30 24.60
C LYS A 231 -4.80 21.51 23.73
N SER A 232 -5.68 22.37 24.25
CA SER A 232 -5.87 23.72 23.74
C SER A 232 -5.02 24.71 24.51
N PHE A 233 -4.33 25.57 23.79
CA PHE A 233 -3.52 26.68 24.32
C PHE A 233 -4.15 28.01 23.89
N ASP A 234 -3.90 29.02 24.63
CA ASP A 234 -4.10 30.41 24.17
C ASP A 234 -2.76 30.93 23.65
N VAL A 235 -2.70 31.29 22.38
CA VAL A 235 -1.55 31.92 21.74
C VAL A 235 -1.92 33.25 21.20
N ALA A 236 -1.39 34.33 21.80
CA ALA A 236 -1.72 35.72 21.46
C ALA A 236 -3.23 36.02 21.54
N GLY A 237 -3.91 35.51 22.58
CA GLY A 237 -5.35 35.71 22.81
C GLY A 237 -6.24 34.88 21.85
N ARG A 238 -5.69 33.80 21.26
CA ARG A 238 -6.42 32.99 20.24
C ARG A 238 -6.22 31.52 20.50
N PRO A 239 -7.27 30.68 20.39
CA PRO A 239 -7.16 29.26 20.68
C PRO A 239 -6.34 28.51 19.63
N MET A 240 -5.37 27.74 20.09
CA MET A 240 -4.57 26.80 19.32
C MET A 240 -4.75 25.40 19.88
N LEU A 241 -5.17 24.46 19.06
CA LEU A 241 -5.29 23.05 19.40
C LEU A 241 -4.00 22.31 18.96
N LEU A 242 -3.47 21.49 19.86
CA LEU A 242 -2.40 20.51 19.57
C LEU A 242 -2.88 19.13 19.95
N ARG A 243 -2.70 18.17 19.04
CA ARG A 243 -2.85 16.73 19.27
C ARG A 243 -1.57 16.03 18.91
N LEU A 244 -1.12 15.14 19.79
CA LEU A 244 0.03 14.27 19.59
C LEU A 244 -0.49 12.83 19.72
N ASN A 245 -0.23 11.99 18.72
CA ASN A 245 -0.61 10.60 18.71
C ASN A 245 0.61 9.72 18.42
N GLY A 246 1.00 8.94 19.41
CA GLY A 246 2.01 7.87 19.28
C GLY A 246 1.29 6.53 19.04
N SER A 247 1.76 5.75 18.10
CA SER A 247 1.28 4.38 17.89
C SER A 247 2.46 3.44 17.66
N PHE A 248 2.33 2.26 18.21
CA PHE A 248 3.25 1.13 18.04
C PHE A 248 2.47 -0.07 17.54
N TYR A 249 3.05 -0.85 16.64
CA TYR A 249 2.51 -2.13 16.23
C TYR A 249 3.61 -3.17 16.08
N SER A 250 3.26 -4.42 16.35
CA SER A 250 4.08 -5.60 16.06
C SER A 250 3.19 -6.66 15.46
N ASN A 251 3.41 -6.93 14.17
CA ASN A 251 2.75 -7.98 13.41
C ASN A 251 3.74 -9.11 13.17
N VAL A 252 3.40 -10.32 13.59
CA VAL A 252 4.23 -11.50 13.38
C VAL A 252 3.37 -12.59 12.76
N ASN A 253 3.69 -12.97 11.54
CA ASN A 253 3.14 -14.15 10.90
C ASN A 253 4.17 -15.28 11.05
N ASN A 254 3.83 -16.30 11.82
CA ASN A 254 4.74 -17.35 12.24
C ASN A 254 4.31 -18.69 11.68
N SER A 255 5.00 -19.14 10.64
CA SER A 255 4.85 -20.48 10.09
C SER A 255 5.87 -21.40 10.74
N LYS A 256 5.40 -22.44 11.44
CA LYS A 256 6.22 -23.52 11.96
C LYS A 256 6.16 -24.71 11.01
N THR A 257 7.14 -25.59 11.13
CA THR A 257 7.16 -26.88 10.41
C THR A 257 5.87 -27.66 10.59
N ASP A 258 5.28 -28.13 9.50
CA ASP A 258 4.15 -29.07 9.57
C ASP A 258 4.62 -30.36 10.28
N PRO A 259 3.97 -30.78 11.39
CA PRO A 259 4.36 -31.99 12.12
C PRO A 259 4.35 -33.28 11.28
N GLN A 260 3.62 -33.26 10.17
CA GLN A 260 3.52 -34.41 9.25
C GLN A 260 4.56 -34.41 8.15
N MET A 261 5.28 -33.28 7.95
CA MET A 261 6.25 -33.08 6.84
C MET A 261 7.63 -32.65 7.36
N GLN A 262 8.19 -33.43 8.29
CA GLN A 262 9.39 -33.01 9.04
C GLN A 262 10.68 -32.94 8.20
N VAL A 263 10.80 -33.67 7.11
CA VAL A 263 12.10 -33.85 6.41
C VAL A 263 12.31 -32.84 5.27
N THR A 264 11.25 -32.29 4.68
CA THR A 264 11.35 -31.40 3.50
C THR A 264 10.47 -30.16 3.64
N SER A 265 10.21 -29.73 4.89
CA SER A 265 9.30 -28.61 5.13
C SER A 265 10.01 -27.27 4.97
N SER A 266 9.45 -26.44 4.13
CA SER A 266 9.78 -25.01 4.10
C SER A 266 8.97 -24.26 5.14
N THR A 267 9.58 -23.29 5.81
CA THR A 267 8.91 -22.41 6.77
C THR A 267 9.11 -20.96 6.40
N PHE A 268 8.06 -20.18 6.58
CA PHE A 268 8.07 -18.74 6.29
C PHE A 268 7.69 -17.96 7.55
N LYS A 269 8.47 -16.92 7.87
CA LYS A 269 8.19 -15.99 8.95
C LYS A 269 8.21 -14.58 8.43
N ASN A 270 7.10 -13.87 8.62
CA ASN A 270 7.01 -12.45 8.33
C ASN A 270 6.87 -11.68 9.64
N LYS A 271 7.67 -10.65 9.82
CA LYS A 271 7.66 -9.78 10.99
C LYS A 271 7.67 -8.33 10.54
N SER A 272 6.74 -7.54 11.03
CA SER A 272 6.70 -6.09 10.82
C SER A 272 6.43 -5.40 12.14
N ILE A 273 7.41 -4.64 12.62
CA ILE A 273 7.31 -3.85 13.85
C ILE A 273 7.52 -2.40 13.47
N GLY A 274 6.62 -1.52 13.92
CA GLY A 274 6.73 -0.11 13.62
C GLY A 274 6.23 0.79 14.73
N ALA A 275 6.75 2.00 14.71
CA ALA A 275 6.31 3.09 15.55
C ALA A 275 6.02 4.32 14.70
N ARG A 276 5.01 5.08 15.08
CA ARG A 276 4.61 6.31 14.41
C ARG A 276 4.31 7.37 15.44
N LEU A 277 4.74 8.58 15.18
CA LEU A 277 4.38 9.78 15.89
C LEU A 277 3.71 10.77 14.94
N ASN A 278 2.50 11.17 15.26
CA ASN A 278 1.75 12.24 14.59
C ASN A 278 1.64 13.45 15.52
N ALA A 279 1.78 14.62 14.95
CA ALA A 279 1.43 15.89 15.58
C ALA A 279 0.50 16.65 14.62
N GLU A 280 -0.70 16.98 15.05
CA GLU A 280 -1.66 17.76 14.27
C GLU A 280 -2.26 18.86 15.11
N GLY A 281 -2.72 19.92 14.45
CA GLY A 281 -3.44 20.95 15.16
C GLY A 281 -3.95 22.07 14.27
N SER A 282 -4.59 23.03 14.94
CA SER A 282 -5.12 24.20 14.29
C SER A 282 -5.00 25.43 15.19
N TRP A 283 -4.62 26.55 14.61
CA TRP A 283 -4.59 27.85 15.26
C TRP A 283 -5.67 28.77 14.66
N LYS A 284 -6.68 29.11 15.45
CA LYS A 284 -7.78 29.98 15.04
C LYS A 284 -7.36 31.45 15.14
N ILE A 285 -6.91 32.02 14.05
CA ILE A 285 -6.36 33.38 13.99
C ILE A 285 -7.48 34.40 13.91
N ASN A 286 -8.56 34.12 13.17
CA ASN A 286 -9.71 35.01 12.96
C ASN A 286 -9.32 36.46 12.55
N GLY A 287 -8.25 36.57 11.77
CA GLY A 287 -7.72 37.83 11.26
C GLY A 287 -8.32 38.23 9.91
N ALA A 288 -8.04 39.46 9.47
CA ALA A 288 -8.50 39.96 8.18
C ALA A 288 -7.99 39.14 7.00
N ALA A 289 -6.74 38.71 7.04
CA ALA A 289 -6.13 37.93 5.99
C ALA A 289 -6.36 36.39 6.12
N LEU A 290 -6.45 35.86 7.34
CA LEU A 290 -6.45 34.43 7.63
C LEU A 290 -7.44 34.11 8.76
N THR A 291 -8.29 33.10 8.57
CA THR A 291 -9.21 32.59 9.59
C THR A 291 -8.54 31.56 10.48
N ALA A 292 -7.85 30.58 9.90
CA ALA A 292 -7.16 29.54 10.65
C ALA A 292 -5.93 29.03 9.89
N LEU A 293 -4.93 28.59 10.66
CA LEU A 293 -3.80 27.82 10.19
C LEU A 293 -3.93 26.41 10.75
N GLU A 294 -3.82 25.40 9.89
CA GLU A 294 -3.79 23.99 10.27
C GLU A 294 -2.41 23.42 9.93
N TYR A 295 -1.92 22.55 10.78
CA TYR A 295 -0.63 21.91 10.59
C TYR A 295 -0.68 20.43 10.93
N GLY A 296 0.14 19.65 10.24
CA GLY A 296 0.30 18.21 10.46
C GLY A 296 1.75 17.81 10.23
N PHE A 297 2.27 16.96 11.11
CA PHE A 297 3.58 16.35 11.02
C PHE A 297 3.46 14.88 11.37
N MET A 298 4.18 14.01 10.66
CA MET A 298 4.26 12.60 10.98
C MET A 298 5.67 12.09 10.69
N VAL A 299 6.16 11.24 11.58
CA VAL A 299 7.30 10.36 11.35
C VAL A 299 6.91 8.92 11.68
N SER A 300 7.25 8.01 10.79
CA SER A 300 7.00 6.58 10.95
C SER A 300 8.25 5.80 10.56
N GLN A 301 8.67 4.90 11.44
CA GLN A 301 9.77 3.97 11.20
C GLN A 301 9.28 2.56 11.45
N ALA A 302 9.60 1.64 10.53
CA ALA A 302 9.33 0.22 10.73
C ALA A 302 10.59 -0.62 10.54
N TYR A 303 10.58 -1.78 11.15
CA TYR A 303 11.50 -2.89 10.89
C TYR A 303 10.67 -4.03 10.30
N GLN A 304 11.06 -4.49 9.14
CA GLN A 304 10.42 -5.58 8.42
C GLN A 304 11.43 -6.69 8.17
N SER A 305 11.03 -7.94 8.36
CA SER A 305 11.88 -9.10 8.12
C SER A 305 11.00 -10.24 7.59
N ASP A 306 11.31 -10.66 6.37
CA ASP A 306 10.74 -11.84 5.73
C ASP A 306 11.81 -12.91 5.69
N GLN A 307 11.66 -13.95 6.52
CA GLN A 307 12.60 -15.07 6.61
C GLN A 307 11.98 -16.30 6.00
N LEU A 308 12.70 -16.92 5.07
CA LEU A 308 12.34 -18.20 4.48
C LEU A 308 13.46 -19.22 4.72
N HIS A 309 13.08 -20.33 5.34
CA HIS A 309 13.86 -21.53 5.43
C HIS A 309 13.28 -22.53 4.43
N ASP A 310 13.97 -22.77 3.31
CA ASP A 310 13.44 -23.52 2.17
C ASP A 310 14.30 -24.73 1.85
N TYR A 311 13.66 -25.88 1.64
CA TYR A 311 14.33 -27.09 1.20
C TYR A 311 14.45 -27.09 -0.33
N ILE A 312 15.69 -27.08 -0.81
CA ILE A 312 16.00 -27.08 -2.23
C ILE A 312 16.59 -28.42 -2.60
N ALA A 313 15.89 -29.15 -3.48
CA ALA A 313 16.41 -30.30 -4.16
C ALA A 313 17.15 -29.81 -5.41
N SER A 314 18.46 -29.95 -5.44
CA SER A 314 19.31 -29.53 -6.54
C SER A 314 19.96 -30.77 -7.16
N ALA A 315 19.89 -30.89 -8.47
CA ALA A 315 20.70 -31.89 -9.19
C ALA A 315 22.06 -31.27 -9.48
N SER A 316 23.06 -31.59 -8.69
CA SER A 316 24.52 -31.31 -8.91
C SER A 316 24.80 -30.08 -9.78
N SER A 317 24.24 -28.93 -9.47
CA SER A 317 24.46 -27.72 -10.24
C SER A 317 25.64 -26.91 -9.73
N VAL A 318 26.26 -26.15 -10.62
CA VAL A 318 27.31 -25.18 -10.27
C VAL A 318 26.71 -23.81 -10.17
N VAL A 319 27.09 -23.06 -9.16
CA VAL A 319 26.64 -21.67 -8.95
C VAL A 319 27.82 -20.74 -8.77
N THR A 320 27.59 -19.47 -9.04
CA THR A 320 28.53 -18.38 -8.74
C THR A 320 27.81 -17.24 -8.02
N ASN A 321 28.58 -16.44 -7.30
CA ASN A 321 28.09 -15.24 -6.62
C ASN A 321 28.91 -14.00 -7.01
N THR A 322 29.43 -13.97 -8.21
CA THR A 322 30.12 -12.76 -8.67
C THR A 322 29.13 -11.61 -8.88
N LEU A 323 29.57 -10.41 -8.55
CA LEU A 323 28.90 -9.15 -8.91
C LEU A 323 29.54 -8.47 -10.13
N LYS A 324 30.40 -9.20 -10.84
CA LYS A 324 31.09 -8.71 -12.04
C LYS A 324 30.78 -9.61 -13.22
N PRO A 325 30.59 -9.08 -14.42
CA PRO A 325 30.43 -9.87 -15.62
C PRO A 325 31.74 -10.60 -15.96
N GLY A 326 31.62 -11.74 -16.61
CA GLY A 326 32.76 -12.53 -17.09
C GLY A 326 32.73 -13.98 -16.66
N VAL A 327 33.85 -14.66 -16.94
CA VAL A 327 34.05 -16.09 -16.65
C VAL A 327 34.77 -16.21 -15.32
N GLY A 328 34.32 -17.10 -14.45
CA GLY A 328 34.90 -17.31 -13.12
C GLY A 328 34.70 -18.74 -12.58
N LEU A 329 35.34 -19.04 -11.47
CA LEU A 329 35.14 -20.29 -10.76
C LEU A 329 33.72 -20.38 -10.18
N GLY A 330 33.10 -21.54 -10.36
CA GLY A 330 31.82 -21.88 -9.77
C GLY A 330 31.98 -22.82 -8.57
N THR A 331 30.97 -22.87 -7.74
CA THR A 331 30.87 -23.77 -6.59
C THR A 331 29.80 -24.83 -6.86
N PHE A 332 30.14 -26.10 -6.64
CA PHE A 332 29.16 -27.19 -6.75
C PHE A 332 28.21 -27.19 -5.55
N LEU A 333 26.92 -27.20 -5.85
CA LEU A 333 25.88 -27.33 -4.84
C LEU A 333 25.75 -28.80 -4.40
N PRO A 334 25.41 -29.08 -3.13
CA PRO A 334 24.95 -30.39 -2.69
C PRO A 334 23.71 -30.84 -3.47
N SER A 335 23.44 -32.16 -3.50
CA SER A 335 22.24 -32.69 -4.13
C SER A 335 20.95 -32.18 -3.52
N SER A 336 20.98 -31.76 -2.26
CA SER A 336 19.91 -31.08 -1.56
C SER A 336 20.48 -30.26 -0.40
N TYR A 337 19.83 -29.14 -0.09
CA TYR A 337 20.21 -28.26 1.02
C TYR A 337 19.02 -27.44 1.51
N TYR A 338 19.14 -26.89 2.69
CA TYR A 338 18.27 -25.81 3.14
C TYR A 338 18.88 -24.46 2.78
N SER A 339 18.07 -23.62 2.18
CA SER A 339 18.44 -22.22 1.94
C SER A 339 17.74 -21.35 2.97
N ASP A 340 18.54 -20.61 3.73
CA ASP A 340 18.05 -19.57 4.64
C ASP A 340 18.28 -18.21 4.00
N TYR A 341 17.18 -17.49 3.77
CA TYR A 341 17.29 -16.12 3.32
C TYR A 341 16.35 -15.17 4.04
N GLU A 342 16.76 -13.94 4.13
CA GLU A 342 16.03 -12.86 4.76
C GLU A 342 15.94 -11.67 3.82
N ILE A 343 14.76 -11.02 3.83
CA ILE A 343 14.58 -9.71 3.23
C ILE A 343 14.33 -8.73 4.39
N GLU A 344 15.37 -7.97 4.74
CA GLU A 344 15.31 -6.98 5.81
C GLU A 344 14.99 -5.59 5.26
N GLY A 345 13.87 -5.00 5.69
CA GLY A 345 13.47 -3.63 5.39
C GLY A 345 13.45 -2.75 6.63
N LYS A 346 13.84 -1.48 6.45
CA LYS A 346 13.70 -0.43 7.48
C LYS A 346 13.11 0.84 6.84
N PRO A 347 11.83 0.77 6.36
CA PRO A 347 11.19 1.94 5.77
C PRO A 347 11.01 3.06 6.80
N LEU A 348 11.39 4.27 6.38
CA LEU A 348 11.18 5.53 7.09
C LEU A 348 10.27 6.40 6.24
N SER A 349 9.20 6.93 6.84
CA SER A 349 8.31 7.91 6.20
C SER A 349 8.20 9.15 7.04
N VAL A 350 8.34 10.31 6.41
CA VAL A 350 8.14 11.62 7.03
C VAL A 350 7.11 12.39 6.21
N TYR A 351 6.18 13.04 6.90
CA TYR A 351 5.16 13.90 6.29
C TYR A 351 5.05 15.21 7.04
N LEU A 352 4.97 16.31 6.30
CA LEU A 352 4.71 17.64 6.82
C LEU A 352 3.64 18.30 5.97
N GLN A 353 2.64 18.93 6.60
CA GLN A 353 1.61 19.70 5.92
C GLN A 353 1.32 20.99 6.69
N VAL A 354 1.14 22.08 5.96
CA VAL A 354 0.62 23.35 6.49
C VAL A 354 -0.49 23.86 5.57
N LYS A 355 -1.62 24.24 6.17
CA LYS A 355 -2.81 24.72 5.44
C LYS A 355 -3.27 26.05 6.04
N ALA A 356 -3.57 27.00 5.19
CA ALA A 356 -4.18 28.28 5.51
C ALA A 356 -5.65 28.28 5.05
N ASN A 357 -6.56 28.66 5.92
CA ASN A 357 -7.99 28.75 5.64
C ASN A 357 -8.48 30.20 5.80
N LYS A 358 -9.21 30.67 4.80
CA LYS A 358 -9.90 31.98 4.85
C LYS A 358 -11.37 31.82 4.53
N ILE A 359 -12.21 32.07 5.51
CA ILE A 359 -13.67 32.14 5.34
C ILE A 359 -14.06 33.58 5.05
N ILE A 360 -14.80 33.80 3.97
CA ILE A 360 -15.32 35.09 3.53
C ILE A 360 -16.84 34.99 3.45
N GLN A 361 -17.54 35.84 4.22
CA GLN A 361 -18.99 35.93 4.13
C GLN A 361 -19.35 36.72 2.86
N LEU A 362 -20.31 36.22 2.09
CA LEU A 362 -20.78 36.80 0.83
C LEU A 362 -22.17 37.41 1.06
N GLY A 363 -22.25 38.75 1.23
CA GLY A 363 -23.53 39.49 1.44
C GLY A 363 -24.04 39.42 2.86
N GLY A 364 -25.03 40.29 3.19
CA GLY A 364 -25.55 40.48 4.54
C GLY A 364 -26.47 39.34 4.99
N GLY A 365 -26.01 38.47 5.84
CA GLY A 365 -26.84 37.70 6.76
C GLY A 365 -27.63 36.52 6.21
N GLY A 366 -27.03 35.65 5.39
CA GLY A 366 -27.81 34.56 4.81
C GLY A 366 -27.15 33.17 4.73
N GLY A 367 -25.95 32.97 5.28
CA GLY A 367 -25.25 31.69 5.16
C GLY A 367 -24.55 31.51 3.82
N ASN A 368 -24.36 32.58 3.06
CA ASN A 368 -23.55 32.62 1.86
C ASN A 368 -22.10 32.86 2.26
N PHE A 369 -21.21 31.95 1.94
CA PHE A 369 -19.80 32.11 2.25
C PHE A 369 -18.92 31.31 1.26
N THR A 370 -17.68 31.73 1.13
CA THR A 370 -16.65 30.97 0.51
C THR A 370 -15.54 30.65 1.52
N ASN A 371 -14.94 29.46 1.43
CA ASN A 371 -13.81 29.03 2.23
C ASN A 371 -12.63 28.71 1.31
N LEU A 372 -11.75 29.70 1.19
CA LEU A 372 -10.49 29.55 0.45
C LEU A 372 -9.51 28.79 1.32
N ARG A 373 -8.93 27.72 0.77
CA ARG A 373 -7.93 26.89 1.41
C ARG A 373 -6.71 26.80 0.51
N ALA A 374 -5.54 27.10 1.05
CA ALA A 374 -4.27 26.91 0.39
C ALA A 374 -3.32 26.11 1.30
N GLY A 375 -2.50 25.25 0.75
CA GLY A 375 -1.58 24.48 1.56
C GLY A 375 -0.39 23.94 0.78
N VAL A 376 0.58 23.49 1.55
CA VAL A 376 1.76 22.78 1.09
C VAL A 376 1.91 21.51 1.89
N ASP A 377 2.29 20.42 1.25
CA ASP A 377 2.75 19.22 1.92
C ASP A 377 4.04 18.68 1.30
N TRP A 378 4.85 18.06 2.16
CA TRP A 378 6.08 17.39 1.81
C TRP A 378 6.07 15.97 2.34
N ARG A 379 6.53 15.02 1.51
CA ARG A 379 6.63 13.60 1.82
C ARG A 379 8.02 13.11 1.49
N TYR A 380 8.58 12.34 2.41
CA TYR A 380 9.86 11.67 2.27
C TYR A 380 9.68 10.20 2.62
N ASP A 381 10.07 9.29 1.72
CA ASP A 381 10.03 7.84 1.93
C ASP A 381 11.39 7.23 1.55
N ALA A 382 11.98 6.48 2.46
CA ALA A 382 13.27 5.80 2.27
C ALA A 382 13.25 4.40 2.88
N ASN A 383 14.22 3.55 2.50
CA ASN A 383 14.40 2.25 3.12
C ASN A 383 15.87 2.04 3.50
N TYR A 384 16.15 1.87 4.79
CA TYR A 384 17.49 1.70 5.34
C TYR A 384 17.78 0.25 5.75
N GLY A 385 17.04 -0.72 5.21
CA GLY A 385 17.20 -2.14 5.50
C GLY A 385 18.44 -2.76 4.89
N GLY A 386 18.83 -3.92 5.40
CA GLY A 386 19.90 -4.75 4.85
C GLY A 386 19.57 -5.36 3.50
N GLY A 387 18.25 -5.38 3.14
CA GLY A 387 17.78 -5.91 1.86
C GLY A 387 17.78 -7.42 1.79
N LEU A 388 18.10 -7.98 0.63
CA LEU A 388 18.16 -9.42 0.42
C LEU A 388 19.49 -9.99 0.93
N ILE A 389 19.42 -10.90 1.90
CA ILE A 389 20.56 -11.51 2.61
C ILE A 389 20.43 -13.02 2.55
N PHE A 390 21.44 -13.71 2.07
CA PHE A 390 21.50 -15.17 2.06
C PHE A 390 22.95 -15.68 1.95
N ASP A 391 23.18 -16.97 2.26
CA ASP A 391 24.45 -17.62 2.00
C ASP A 391 24.56 -17.94 0.49
N ILE A 392 25.56 -17.36 -0.14
CA ILE A 392 25.86 -17.55 -1.58
C ILE A 392 26.16 -18.99 -1.97
N ARG A 393 26.58 -19.81 -1.00
CA ARG A 393 26.85 -21.25 -1.19
C ARG A 393 25.57 -22.08 -1.15
N GLN A 394 24.48 -21.48 -0.68
CA GLN A 394 23.17 -22.10 -0.55
C GLN A 394 22.08 -21.12 -1.02
N PRO A 395 22.10 -20.71 -2.28
CA PRO A 395 21.20 -19.68 -2.80
C PRO A 395 19.73 -20.09 -2.68
N PRO A 396 18.81 -19.12 -2.48
CA PRO A 396 17.40 -19.40 -2.24
C PRO A 396 16.68 -20.02 -3.44
N GLN A 397 17.16 -19.78 -4.62
CA GLN A 397 16.66 -20.41 -5.84
C GLN A 397 17.62 -20.17 -7.01
N ASN A 398 17.87 -21.21 -7.77
CA ASN A 398 18.45 -21.10 -9.09
C ASN A 398 17.31 -21.08 -10.12
N THR A 399 16.93 -19.90 -10.60
CA THR A 399 15.95 -19.79 -11.68
C THR A 399 16.68 -19.82 -13.01
N SER A 400 16.05 -20.41 -14.01
CA SER A 400 16.65 -20.60 -15.34
C SER A 400 16.92 -19.30 -16.10
N SER A 401 16.33 -18.16 -15.70
CA SER A 401 16.43 -16.91 -16.46
C SER A 401 17.22 -15.82 -15.74
N GLN A 402 17.00 -15.61 -14.46
CA GLN A 402 17.66 -14.53 -13.69
C GLN A 402 18.08 -15.05 -12.32
N ALA A 403 19.37 -14.98 -12.03
CA ALA A 403 19.91 -15.37 -10.74
C ALA A 403 19.74 -14.26 -9.68
N LEU A 404 19.55 -14.66 -8.43
CA LEU A 404 19.46 -13.73 -7.32
C LEU A 404 20.84 -13.34 -6.80
N ARG A 405 20.96 -12.08 -6.34
CA ARG A 405 22.15 -11.57 -5.63
C ARG A 405 21.72 -10.84 -4.38
N PRO A 406 22.53 -10.82 -3.32
CA PRO A 406 22.33 -9.92 -2.20
C PRO A 406 22.27 -8.46 -2.66
N ARG A 407 21.30 -7.71 -2.14
CA ARG A 407 21.11 -6.30 -2.44
C ARG A 407 20.76 -5.54 -1.17
N SER A 408 21.50 -4.47 -0.86
CA SER A 408 21.18 -3.57 0.25
C SER A 408 20.11 -2.56 -0.16
N PHE A 409 19.12 -2.34 0.69
CA PHE A 409 18.12 -1.30 0.45
C PHE A 409 18.63 0.11 0.82
N ARG A 410 19.74 0.19 1.56
CA ARG A 410 20.38 1.48 1.89
C ARG A 410 20.94 2.21 0.67
N ASP A 411 21.23 1.45 -0.38
CA ASP A 411 21.79 2.00 -1.63
C ASP A 411 20.69 2.51 -2.57
N VAL A 412 19.41 2.33 -2.19
CA VAL A 412 18.26 2.80 -2.97
C VAL A 412 17.96 4.25 -2.57
N PRO A 413 17.92 5.20 -3.52
CA PRO A 413 17.61 6.59 -3.25
C PRO A 413 16.22 6.79 -2.65
N ALA A 414 16.05 7.80 -1.82
CA ALA A 414 14.77 8.12 -1.19
C ALA A 414 13.82 8.81 -2.17
N LEU A 415 12.52 8.65 -1.95
CA LEU A 415 11.47 9.42 -2.61
C LEU A 415 11.31 10.77 -1.91
N ASN A 416 11.16 11.83 -2.69
CA ASN A 416 10.99 13.18 -2.19
C ASN A 416 9.89 13.89 -2.99
N ASN A 417 8.73 14.15 -2.36
CA ASN A 417 7.56 14.73 -3.00
C ASN A 417 7.19 16.04 -2.32
N LEU A 418 7.02 17.09 -3.11
CA LEU A 418 6.51 18.38 -2.66
C LEU A 418 5.22 18.72 -3.42
N ALA A 419 4.19 19.14 -2.71
CA ALA A 419 2.93 19.51 -3.32
C ALA A 419 2.40 20.83 -2.79
N PHE A 420 1.77 21.61 -3.68
CA PHE A 420 0.99 22.78 -3.36
C PHE A 420 -0.45 22.55 -3.79
N PHE A 421 -1.41 23.01 -2.99
CA PHE A 421 -2.81 22.92 -3.36
C PHE A 421 -3.59 24.20 -3.00
N PHE A 422 -4.60 24.44 -3.82
CA PHE A 422 -5.57 25.50 -3.59
C PHE A 422 -6.97 24.97 -3.84
N GLU A 423 -7.92 25.25 -2.94
CA GLU A 423 -9.32 24.82 -3.02
C GLU A 423 -10.23 25.94 -2.55
N ASP A 424 -11.32 26.16 -3.27
CA ASP A 424 -12.44 26.99 -2.85
C ASP A 424 -13.67 26.13 -2.57
N ARG A 425 -14.32 26.39 -1.44
CA ARG A 425 -15.60 25.79 -1.06
C ARG A 425 -16.64 26.90 -0.95
N LEU A 426 -17.40 27.10 -2.01
CA LEU A 426 -18.43 28.08 -2.13
C LEU A 426 -19.79 27.51 -1.69
N ASN A 427 -20.46 28.17 -0.77
CA ASN A 427 -21.83 27.86 -0.34
C ASN A 427 -22.72 29.05 -0.59
N LEU A 428 -23.76 28.85 -1.39
CA LEU A 428 -24.74 29.90 -1.75
C LEU A 428 -26.15 29.40 -1.47
N LYS A 429 -26.97 30.28 -0.88
CA LYS A 429 -28.42 30.13 -0.81
C LYS A 429 -29.04 31.03 -1.85
N ILE A 430 -29.81 30.47 -2.77
CA ILE A 430 -30.45 31.16 -3.89
C ILE A 430 -31.96 30.92 -3.79
N GLY A 431 -32.67 31.84 -3.13
CA GLY A 431 -34.09 31.66 -2.86
C GLY A 431 -34.35 30.45 -1.95
N GLY A 432 -35.15 29.51 -2.41
CA GLY A 432 -35.44 28.24 -1.70
C GLY A 432 -34.49 27.10 -2.01
N THR A 433 -33.38 27.37 -2.71
CA THR A 433 -32.38 26.36 -3.12
C THR A 433 -31.02 26.68 -2.52
N SER A 434 -30.12 25.69 -2.50
CA SER A 434 -28.74 25.90 -2.05
C SER A 434 -27.74 25.25 -3.01
N LEU A 435 -26.60 25.89 -3.23
CA LEU A 435 -25.49 25.47 -4.04
C LEU A 435 -24.27 25.34 -3.15
N ALA A 436 -23.66 24.14 -3.12
CA ALA A 436 -22.32 23.93 -2.59
C ALA A 436 -21.40 23.49 -3.74
N LEU A 437 -20.37 24.29 -4.01
CA LEU A 437 -19.35 24.01 -5.02
C LEU A 437 -18.00 23.90 -4.33
N GLN A 438 -17.27 22.83 -4.61
CA GLN A 438 -15.89 22.63 -4.20
C GLN A 438 -15.04 22.50 -5.46
N ALA A 439 -14.10 23.39 -5.66
CA ALA A 439 -13.20 23.39 -6.81
C ALA A 439 -11.76 23.66 -6.37
N GLY A 440 -10.82 22.94 -6.91
CA GLY A 440 -9.42 23.12 -6.54
C GLY A 440 -8.44 22.47 -7.50
N VAL A 441 -7.18 22.76 -7.29
CA VAL A 441 -6.05 22.14 -8.02
C VAL A 441 -4.94 21.80 -7.04
N ARG A 442 -4.32 20.65 -7.26
CA ARG A 442 -3.10 20.23 -6.58
C ARG A 442 -2.01 20.12 -7.63
N LEU A 443 -0.83 20.65 -7.30
CA LEU A 443 0.40 20.57 -8.09
C LEU A 443 1.40 19.76 -7.28
N THR A 444 1.86 18.64 -7.81
CA THR A 444 2.81 17.76 -7.12
C THR A 444 4.05 17.60 -7.97
N ASN A 445 5.22 17.80 -7.37
CA ASN A 445 6.52 17.47 -7.95
C ASN A 445 7.18 16.36 -7.14
N MET A 446 7.64 15.32 -7.83
CA MET A 446 8.48 14.27 -7.28
C MET A 446 9.91 14.52 -7.78
N PHE A 447 10.81 14.81 -6.85
CA PHE A 447 12.24 14.98 -7.13
C PHE A 447 12.90 13.61 -7.21
N LEU A 448 13.58 13.34 -8.31
CA LEU A 448 14.17 12.03 -8.59
C LEU A 448 15.69 12.08 -8.52
N ASP A 449 16.27 11.00 -8.00
CA ASP A 449 17.70 10.77 -8.09
C ASP A 449 18.09 10.37 -9.53
N PRO A 450 19.29 10.71 -10.02
CA PRO A 450 19.74 10.29 -11.35
C PRO A 450 19.67 8.78 -11.65
N GLN A 451 19.70 7.93 -10.63
CA GLN A 451 19.52 6.49 -10.78
C GLN A 451 18.13 6.10 -11.34
N ALA A 452 17.11 6.96 -11.22
CA ALA A 452 15.82 6.75 -11.86
C ALA A 452 15.86 6.90 -13.39
N ARG A 453 16.93 7.49 -13.94
CA ARG A 453 17.18 7.72 -15.37
C ARG A 453 16.11 8.53 -16.08
N GLN A 454 15.39 9.36 -15.33
CA GLN A 454 14.38 10.27 -15.87
C GLN A 454 14.37 11.58 -15.08
N ASP A 455 13.75 12.61 -15.66
CA ASP A 455 13.57 13.90 -15.03
C ASP A 455 12.52 13.83 -13.91
N ASP A 456 12.50 14.87 -13.08
CA ASP A 456 11.48 15.07 -12.06
C ASP A 456 10.06 14.93 -12.63
N ILE A 457 9.17 14.33 -11.84
CA ILE A 457 7.80 14.10 -12.27
C ILE A 457 6.89 15.19 -11.71
N PHE A 458 6.34 16.00 -12.61
CA PHE A 458 5.35 17.03 -12.26
C PHE A 458 3.95 16.65 -12.75
N VAL A 459 2.94 16.80 -11.87
CA VAL A 459 1.53 16.57 -12.20
C VAL A 459 0.62 17.67 -11.64
N ALA A 460 -0.48 17.94 -12.36
CA ALA A 460 -1.56 18.82 -11.94
C ALA A 460 -2.87 18.05 -11.82
N GLU A 461 -3.56 18.23 -10.68
CA GLU A 461 -4.73 17.44 -10.27
C GLU A 461 -5.94 18.35 -10.02
N PRO A 462 -6.62 18.86 -11.06
CA PRO A 462 -7.85 19.61 -10.91
C PRO A 462 -8.99 18.70 -10.49
N ARG A 463 -9.82 19.18 -9.53
CA ARG A 463 -10.99 18.48 -9.02
C ARG A 463 -12.14 19.47 -8.76
N VAL A 464 -13.36 19.04 -9.07
CA VAL A 464 -14.57 19.80 -8.84
C VAL A 464 -15.69 18.89 -8.36
N ASN A 465 -16.40 19.29 -7.32
CA ASN A 465 -17.61 18.67 -6.81
C ASN A 465 -18.71 19.72 -6.67
N LEU A 466 -19.91 19.36 -7.05
CA LEU A 466 -21.11 20.18 -7.00
C LEU A 466 -22.19 19.44 -6.20
N ASN A 467 -22.88 20.16 -5.33
CA ASN A 467 -24.13 19.73 -4.72
C ASN A 467 -25.14 20.85 -4.86
N TYR A 468 -26.22 20.61 -5.59
CA TYR A 468 -27.29 21.58 -5.81
C TYR A 468 -28.59 21.04 -5.25
N SER A 469 -29.08 21.69 -4.19
CA SER A 469 -30.37 21.40 -3.59
C SER A 469 -31.48 22.06 -4.44
N LEU A 470 -32.24 21.21 -5.17
CA LEU A 470 -33.34 21.63 -6.00
C LEU A 470 -34.53 22.11 -5.17
N TYR A 471 -34.74 21.45 -4.03
CA TYR A 471 -35.81 21.79 -3.08
C TYR A 471 -35.37 21.38 -1.68
N GLU A 472 -35.61 22.29 -0.72
CA GLU A 472 -35.32 22.06 0.69
C GLU A 472 -36.50 22.58 1.56
N GLY A 473 -37.32 21.62 2.01
CA GLY A 473 -38.46 21.89 2.87
C GLY A 473 -38.49 20.97 4.10
N PRO A 474 -39.42 21.24 5.06
CA PRO A 474 -39.49 20.48 6.31
C PRO A 474 -39.76 18.98 6.13
N ARG A 475 -40.58 18.61 5.12
CA ARG A 475 -41.00 17.23 4.85
C ARG A 475 -40.35 16.59 3.64
N ALA A 476 -39.76 17.39 2.76
CA ALA A 476 -39.11 16.90 1.56
C ALA A 476 -37.85 17.70 1.26
N ALA A 477 -36.84 17.05 0.73
CA ALA A 477 -35.68 17.71 0.14
C ALA A 477 -35.22 16.87 -1.05
N VAL A 478 -34.71 17.50 -2.09
CA VAL A 478 -34.14 16.87 -3.27
C VAL A 478 -32.88 17.61 -3.70
N ALA A 479 -31.77 16.90 -3.87
CA ALA A 479 -30.54 17.51 -4.35
C ALA A 479 -29.89 16.61 -5.43
N VAL A 480 -29.23 17.28 -6.37
CA VAL A 480 -28.37 16.63 -7.38
C VAL A 480 -26.91 16.89 -7.03
N THR A 481 -26.08 15.88 -7.23
CA THR A 481 -24.64 15.97 -7.06
C THR A 481 -23.94 15.68 -8.37
N GLY A 482 -22.78 16.29 -8.59
CA GLY A 482 -21.93 16.04 -9.72
C GLY A 482 -20.48 16.25 -9.36
N GLY A 483 -19.59 15.55 -10.05
CA GLY A 483 -18.16 15.71 -9.82
C GLY A 483 -17.32 15.26 -10.99
N TRP A 484 -16.15 15.88 -11.11
CA TRP A 484 -15.10 15.51 -12.02
C TRP A 484 -13.74 15.77 -11.38
N GLY A 485 -12.79 14.84 -11.61
CA GLY A 485 -11.46 15.03 -11.08
C GLY A 485 -10.39 14.17 -11.74
N LEU A 486 -9.17 14.69 -11.66
CA LEU A 486 -7.94 13.97 -11.95
C LEU A 486 -7.17 13.72 -10.67
N SER A 487 -6.55 12.56 -10.57
CA SER A 487 -5.64 12.22 -9.47
C SER A 487 -4.53 11.30 -9.97
N TYR A 488 -3.40 11.36 -9.28
CA TYR A 488 -2.22 10.58 -9.66
C TYR A 488 -1.63 9.86 -8.46
N LYS A 489 -1.16 8.62 -8.70
CA LYS A 489 -0.29 7.88 -7.79
C LYS A 489 1.12 7.92 -8.36
N MET A 490 2.06 8.45 -7.58
CA MET A 490 3.47 8.48 -7.94
C MET A 490 4.07 7.07 -7.89
N PRO A 491 5.09 6.78 -8.71
CA PRO A 491 5.83 5.53 -8.62
C PRO A 491 6.46 5.35 -7.24
N THR A 492 6.53 4.11 -6.76
CA THR A 492 7.20 3.75 -5.51
C THR A 492 8.67 3.38 -5.76
N LEU A 493 9.46 3.21 -4.68
CA LEU A 493 10.85 2.75 -4.78
C LEU A 493 11.00 1.50 -5.63
N LEU A 494 10.05 0.55 -5.50
CA LEU A 494 10.06 -0.72 -6.22
C LEU A 494 10.07 -0.55 -7.74
N TYR A 495 9.36 0.45 -8.26
CA TYR A 495 9.24 0.68 -9.70
C TYR A 495 10.31 1.64 -10.24
N LEU A 496 10.79 2.59 -9.41
CA LEU A 496 11.80 3.57 -9.84
C LEU A 496 13.21 2.99 -9.85
N TYR A 497 13.51 2.14 -8.88
CA TYR A 497 14.88 1.64 -8.64
C TYR A 497 14.88 0.11 -8.63
N PRO A 498 14.66 -0.53 -9.80
CA PRO A 498 14.74 -1.99 -9.91
C PRO A 498 16.15 -2.48 -9.61
N ASP A 499 16.26 -3.77 -9.28
CA ASP A 499 17.53 -4.46 -9.10
C ASP A 499 18.19 -4.77 -10.45
N ASP A 500 19.51 -4.95 -10.45
CA ASP A 500 20.23 -5.46 -11.60
C ASP A 500 19.81 -6.91 -11.94
N ALA A 501 19.90 -7.30 -13.19
CA ALA A 501 19.61 -8.65 -13.63
C ALA A 501 20.90 -9.42 -13.88
N TYR A 502 21.03 -10.57 -13.25
CA TYR A 502 22.19 -11.46 -13.34
C TYR A 502 21.82 -12.72 -14.08
N PHE A 503 22.62 -13.09 -15.08
CA PHE A 503 22.43 -14.29 -15.91
C PHE A 503 23.64 -15.19 -15.79
N ASP A 504 23.46 -16.36 -15.18
CA ASP A 504 24.54 -17.31 -14.94
C ASP A 504 24.39 -18.53 -15.86
N ARG A 505 25.47 -18.88 -16.55
CA ARG A 505 25.55 -20.09 -17.37
C ARG A 505 26.75 -20.93 -16.99
N VAL A 506 26.54 -22.22 -16.98
CA VAL A 506 27.61 -23.18 -16.72
C VAL A 506 28.49 -23.31 -17.97
N SER A 507 29.74 -22.88 -17.86
CA SER A 507 30.75 -23.04 -18.89
C SER A 507 31.50 -24.38 -18.81
N LEU A 508 31.68 -24.90 -17.58
CA LEU A 508 32.17 -26.24 -17.29
C LEU A 508 31.61 -26.76 -15.97
N ALA A 509 31.08 -27.95 -15.96
CA ALA A 509 30.73 -28.64 -14.73
C ALA A 509 31.25 -30.07 -14.83
N LYS A 510 32.43 -30.33 -14.29
CA LYS A 510 33.05 -31.65 -14.29
C LYS A 510 33.29 -32.07 -12.85
N ILE A 511 32.79 -33.25 -12.51
CA ILE A 511 33.02 -33.91 -11.22
C ILE A 511 33.74 -35.21 -11.48
N SER A 512 34.86 -35.42 -10.80
CA SER A 512 35.55 -36.71 -10.76
C SER A 512 35.29 -37.38 -9.41
N ASN A 513 34.83 -38.62 -9.45
CA ASN A 513 34.61 -39.42 -8.26
C ASN A 513 35.87 -40.12 -7.74
N THR A 514 36.94 -40.18 -8.57
CA THR A 514 38.17 -40.89 -8.28
C THR A 514 39.36 -39.99 -7.98
N ASP A 515 39.36 -38.78 -8.52
CA ASP A 515 40.43 -37.80 -8.37
C ASP A 515 39.88 -36.39 -8.14
N PRO A 516 40.06 -35.83 -6.97
CA PRO A 516 39.58 -34.45 -6.68
C PRO A 516 40.13 -33.40 -7.65
N THR A 517 41.33 -33.60 -8.21
CA THR A 517 41.94 -32.66 -9.18
C THR A 517 41.21 -32.65 -10.54
N GLY A 518 40.41 -33.70 -10.80
CA GLY A 518 39.53 -33.81 -11.96
C GLY A 518 38.18 -33.07 -11.79
N THR A 519 37.98 -32.36 -10.67
CA THR A 519 36.75 -31.65 -10.41
C THR A 519 36.92 -30.14 -10.61
N LEU A 520 36.16 -29.55 -11.53
CA LEU A 520 36.19 -28.12 -11.79
C LEU A 520 34.83 -27.62 -12.27
N GLY A 521 34.36 -26.54 -11.64
CA GLY A 521 33.19 -25.75 -12.06
C GLY A 521 33.63 -24.40 -12.57
N VAL A 522 33.16 -24.01 -13.75
CA VAL A 522 33.36 -22.68 -14.35
C VAL A 522 32.04 -22.14 -14.78
N MET A 523 31.78 -20.87 -14.45
CA MET A 523 30.55 -20.16 -14.74
C MET A 523 30.83 -18.89 -15.54
N THR A 524 29.96 -18.59 -16.48
CA THR A 524 29.91 -17.28 -17.13
C THR A 524 28.72 -16.53 -16.56
N THR A 525 28.97 -15.32 -16.10
CA THR A 525 27.94 -14.38 -15.60
C THR A 525 27.86 -13.18 -16.54
N ASP A 526 26.66 -12.85 -16.96
CA ASP A 526 26.35 -11.58 -17.61
C ASP A 526 25.44 -10.74 -16.71
N ILE A 527 25.57 -9.43 -16.79
CA ILE A 527 24.86 -8.51 -15.87
C ILE A 527 24.26 -7.38 -16.68
N LEU A 528 22.96 -7.21 -16.53
CA LEU A 528 22.28 -6.00 -16.97
C LEU A 528 22.08 -5.08 -15.77
N THR A 529 22.76 -3.96 -15.82
CA THR A 529 22.57 -2.83 -14.90
C THR A 529 21.61 -1.82 -15.49
N ASP A 530 21.19 -0.86 -14.68
CA ASP A 530 20.39 0.27 -15.15
C ASP A 530 19.02 -0.15 -15.74
N LEU A 531 18.29 -1.02 -15.06
CA LEU A 531 16.99 -1.50 -15.50
C LEU A 531 15.85 -0.49 -15.26
N ALA A 532 16.15 0.69 -14.70
CA ALA A 532 15.18 1.76 -14.53
C ALA A 532 14.52 2.13 -15.86
N ASN A 533 13.21 2.39 -15.83
CA ASN A 533 12.46 2.78 -17.01
C ASN A 533 12.41 4.31 -17.12
N PRO A 534 13.13 4.95 -18.07
CA PRO A 534 13.15 6.42 -18.22
C PRO A 534 11.81 7.00 -18.67
N ASN A 535 10.85 6.18 -19.06
CA ASN A 535 9.52 6.58 -19.51
C ASN A 535 8.41 6.21 -18.52
N LEU A 536 8.76 5.85 -17.27
CA LEU A 536 7.78 5.47 -16.26
C LEU A 536 6.95 6.70 -15.87
N LYS A 537 5.62 6.57 -15.99
CA LYS A 537 4.66 7.64 -15.73
C LYS A 537 3.92 7.39 -14.41
N PRO A 538 3.44 8.42 -13.71
CA PRO A 538 2.51 8.26 -12.62
C PRO A 538 1.23 7.57 -13.09
N ALA A 539 0.71 6.67 -12.28
CA ALA A 539 -0.61 6.10 -12.53
C ALA A 539 -1.67 7.20 -12.38
N ARG A 540 -2.58 7.30 -13.32
CA ARG A 540 -3.58 8.36 -13.42
C ARG A 540 -4.99 7.82 -13.31
N SER A 541 -5.82 8.47 -12.49
CA SER A 541 -7.25 8.25 -12.42
C SER A 541 -8.02 9.46 -12.90
N ARG A 542 -9.01 9.26 -13.77
CA ARG A 542 -10.04 10.24 -14.14
C ARG A 542 -11.38 9.74 -13.68
N LYS A 543 -12.05 10.54 -12.84
CA LYS A 543 -13.33 10.18 -12.24
C LYS A 543 -14.43 11.15 -12.65
N TYR A 544 -15.64 10.57 -12.83
CA TYR A 544 -16.89 11.28 -13.05
C TYR A 544 -17.94 10.70 -12.11
N GLU A 545 -18.72 11.55 -11.47
CA GLU A 545 -19.86 11.16 -10.66
C GLU A 545 -21.08 12.03 -10.95
N ALA A 546 -22.27 11.42 -10.91
CA ALA A 546 -23.55 12.10 -10.95
C ALA A 546 -24.51 11.39 -9.98
N GLY A 547 -25.16 12.12 -9.10
CA GLY A 547 -26.01 11.55 -8.08
C GLY A 547 -27.29 12.32 -7.84
N LEU A 548 -28.27 11.62 -7.26
CA LEU A 548 -29.53 12.16 -6.77
C LEU A 548 -29.69 11.74 -5.32
N SER A 549 -29.95 12.71 -4.44
CA SER A 549 -30.34 12.46 -3.05
C SER A 549 -31.69 13.05 -2.77
N PHE A 550 -32.50 12.38 -1.96
CA PHE A 550 -33.82 12.85 -1.56
C PHE A 550 -34.13 12.46 -0.10
N ARG A 551 -35.02 13.27 0.49
CA ARG A 551 -35.67 13.01 1.75
C ARG A 551 -37.17 13.24 1.58
N LEU A 552 -38.00 12.26 1.91
CA LEU A 552 -39.45 12.30 1.86
C LEU A 552 -39.99 11.82 3.22
N GLY A 553 -40.32 12.77 4.09
CA GLY A 553 -40.68 12.47 5.47
C GLY A 553 -39.55 11.78 6.23
N ARG A 554 -39.72 10.49 6.52
CA ARG A 554 -38.71 9.66 7.21
C ARG A 554 -37.80 8.91 6.25
N VAL A 555 -38.21 8.76 5.00
CA VAL A 555 -37.44 8.05 3.98
C VAL A 555 -36.34 8.95 3.45
N ARG A 556 -35.15 8.43 3.38
CA ARG A 556 -33.98 9.06 2.75
C ARG A 556 -33.43 8.12 1.69
N GLY A 557 -32.98 8.67 0.58
CA GLY A 557 -32.37 7.86 -0.48
C GLY A 557 -31.27 8.63 -1.18
N MET A 558 -30.27 7.89 -1.63
CA MET A 558 -29.19 8.37 -2.47
C MET A 558 -28.91 7.32 -3.55
N VAL A 559 -28.73 7.79 -4.77
CA VAL A 559 -28.29 6.98 -5.91
C VAL A 559 -27.18 7.75 -6.61
N THR A 560 -26.04 7.12 -6.83
CA THR A 560 -24.89 7.74 -7.49
C THR A 560 -24.39 6.84 -8.61
N TYR A 561 -24.35 7.35 -9.83
CA TYR A 561 -23.64 6.78 -10.94
C TYR A 561 -22.20 7.28 -10.94
N PHE A 562 -21.24 6.40 -11.22
CA PHE A 562 -19.83 6.76 -11.35
C PHE A 562 -19.20 6.10 -12.58
N ARG A 563 -18.20 6.77 -13.11
CA ARG A 563 -17.27 6.24 -14.11
C ARG A 563 -15.84 6.64 -13.78
N GLU A 564 -14.94 5.66 -13.77
CA GLU A 564 -13.53 5.84 -13.48
C GLU A 564 -12.69 5.20 -14.58
N LYS A 565 -11.64 5.92 -14.98
CA LYS A 565 -10.64 5.40 -15.92
C LYS A 565 -9.25 5.56 -15.32
N HIS A 566 -8.64 4.42 -15.00
CA HIS A 566 -7.27 4.33 -14.51
C HIS A 566 -6.37 3.98 -15.69
N THR A 567 -5.29 4.72 -15.86
CA THR A 567 -4.29 4.53 -16.93
C THR A 567 -2.89 4.64 -16.35
N ASN A 568 -1.92 4.09 -17.05
CA ASN A 568 -0.53 4.05 -16.60
C ASN A 568 -0.37 3.33 -15.25
N GLU A 569 -1.18 2.33 -14.97
CA GLU A 569 -1.04 1.50 -13.77
C GLU A 569 0.26 0.70 -13.84
N PHE A 570 0.89 0.50 -12.68
CA PHE A 570 2.21 -0.09 -12.59
C PHE A 570 2.18 -1.60 -12.78
N GLY A 571 3.21 -2.10 -13.44
CA GLY A 571 3.47 -3.52 -13.65
C GLY A 571 4.91 -3.76 -14.04
N PHE A 572 5.19 -4.99 -14.45
CA PHE A 572 6.48 -5.39 -14.99
C PHE A 572 6.26 -6.06 -16.34
N SER A 573 7.09 -5.73 -17.32
CA SER A 573 7.13 -6.41 -18.61
C SER A 573 8.35 -7.31 -18.68
N THR A 574 8.18 -8.49 -19.27
CA THR A 574 9.27 -9.40 -19.58
C THR A 574 10.00 -8.92 -20.83
N THR A 575 11.32 -8.86 -20.77
CA THR A 575 12.17 -8.43 -21.89
C THR A 575 13.22 -9.52 -22.15
N PRO A 576 13.48 -9.92 -23.42
CA PRO A 576 14.52 -10.88 -23.72
C PRO A 576 15.91 -10.27 -23.57
N HIS A 577 16.86 -11.13 -23.19
CA HIS A 577 18.27 -10.82 -23.11
C HIS A 577 19.07 -11.91 -23.82
N TYR A 578 19.95 -11.51 -24.72
CA TYR A 578 20.82 -12.41 -25.47
C TYR A 578 22.19 -12.44 -24.81
N MET A 579 22.60 -13.63 -24.36
CA MET A 579 23.88 -13.85 -23.72
C MET A 579 24.71 -14.80 -24.60
N HIS A 580 25.91 -14.36 -24.97
CA HIS A 580 26.91 -15.19 -25.63
C HIS A 580 27.91 -15.66 -24.59
N TYR A 581 28.19 -16.97 -24.55
CA TYR A 581 29.15 -17.51 -23.61
C TYR A 581 29.90 -18.67 -24.25
N GLU A 582 30.99 -19.12 -23.62
CA GLU A 582 31.76 -20.25 -24.08
C GLU A 582 31.67 -21.44 -23.11
N THR A 583 31.55 -22.62 -23.63
CA THR A 583 31.69 -23.87 -22.89
C THR A 583 33.05 -24.51 -23.20
N TYR A 584 33.61 -25.16 -22.20
CA TYR A 584 34.90 -25.83 -22.32
C TYR A 584 34.72 -27.33 -22.57
N ASP A 585 35.36 -27.84 -23.59
CA ASP A 585 35.37 -29.27 -23.91
C ASP A 585 36.55 -29.96 -23.19
N VAL A 586 36.23 -30.76 -22.19
CA VAL A 586 37.18 -31.43 -21.32
C VAL A 586 36.88 -32.92 -21.34
N PRO A 587 37.83 -33.79 -21.81
CA PRO A 587 37.65 -35.23 -21.84
C PRO A 587 37.33 -35.83 -20.47
N SER A 588 36.58 -36.93 -20.45
CA SER A 588 36.14 -37.59 -19.21
C SER A 588 37.31 -38.02 -18.30
N GLU A 589 38.39 -38.42 -18.89
CA GLU A 589 39.61 -38.90 -18.24
C GLU A 589 40.63 -37.82 -17.85
N ALA A 590 40.37 -36.57 -18.16
CA ALA A 590 41.25 -35.45 -17.82
C ALA A 590 41.38 -35.28 -16.30
N THR A 591 42.61 -35.04 -15.86
CA THR A 591 42.99 -34.79 -14.46
C THR A 591 43.65 -33.42 -14.34
N ASP A 592 43.96 -32.97 -13.13
CA ASP A 592 44.63 -31.68 -12.87
C ASP A 592 43.98 -30.49 -13.57
N LEU A 593 42.66 -30.40 -13.48
CA LEU A 593 41.90 -29.29 -14.08
C LEU A 593 42.21 -27.97 -13.36
N ARG A 594 42.53 -26.96 -14.13
CA ARG A 594 42.81 -25.61 -13.62
C ARG A 594 42.10 -24.59 -14.47
N PHE A 595 41.61 -23.55 -13.81
CA PHE A 595 41.04 -22.35 -14.46
C PHE A 595 41.92 -21.17 -14.12
N ASP A 596 42.45 -20.50 -15.10
CA ASP A 596 43.22 -19.28 -14.96
C ASP A 596 42.97 -18.32 -16.15
N ASN A 597 42.71 -17.06 -15.86
CA ASN A 597 42.53 -15.99 -16.86
C ASN A 597 41.60 -16.35 -18.03
N GLY A 598 40.45 -16.98 -17.73
CA GLY A 598 39.48 -17.38 -18.76
C GLY A 598 39.81 -18.62 -19.53
N LYS A 599 40.87 -19.35 -19.15
CA LYS A 599 41.30 -20.61 -19.81
C LYS A 599 41.18 -21.78 -18.83
N VAL A 600 40.73 -22.90 -19.36
CA VAL A 600 40.74 -24.16 -18.68
C VAL A 600 41.90 -25.02 -19.24
N THR A 601 42.75 -25.54 -18.36
CA THR A 601 43.80 -26.48 -18.70
C THR A 601 43.59 -27.79 -17.95
N TYR A 602 44.04 -28.91 -18.53
CA TYR A 602 43.93 -30.22 -17.91
C TYR A 602 45.13 -31.09 -18.33
N THR A 603 45.41 -32.13 -17.57
CA THR A 603 46.41 -33.15 -17.92
C THR A 603 45.71 -34.30 -18.65
N ASP A 604 46.20 -34.61 -19.88
CA ASP A 604 45.70 -35.68 -20.72
C ASP A 604 46.24 -37.08 -20.28
N LYS A 605 45.77 -38.14 -20.92
CA LYS A 605 46.23 -39.53 -20.64
C LYS A 605 47.75 -39.76 -20.86
N SER A 606 48.39 -38.90 -21.61
CA SER A 606 49.82 -38.95 -21.85
C SER A 606 50.64 -38.14 -20.84
N GLY A 607 50.00 -37.55 -19.84
CA GLY A 607 50.63 -36.71 -18.82
C GLY A 607 50.98 -35.29 -19.29
N ARG A 608 50.45 -34.83 -20.43
CA ARG A 608 50.70 -33.48 -20.97
C ARG A 608 49.60 -32.52 -20.53
N THR A 609 50.00 -31.30 -20.20
CA THR A 609 49.03 -30.23 -19.95
C THR A 609 48.51 -29.66 -21.29
N VAL A 610 47.19 -29.66 -21.45
CA VAL A 610 46.48 -29.22 -22.66
C VAL A 610 45.50 -28.16 -22.30
N GLU A 611 45.36 -27.11 -23.16
CA GLU A 611 44.28 -26.11 -23.04
C GLU A 611 43.00 -26.72 -23.63
N ALA A 612 41.88 -26.59 -22.90
CA ALA A 612 40.59 -27.09 -23.34
C ALA A 612 40.08 -26.26 -24.53
N ALA A 613 39.57 -26.98 -25.55
CA ALA A 613 38.87 -26.30 -26.64
C ALA A 613 37.59 -25.63 -26.13
N THR A 614 37.25 -24.51 -26.75
CA THR A 614 36.01 -23.80 -26.42
C THR A 614 34.98 -23.93 -27.54
N LYS A 615 33.70 -23.99 -27.16
CA LYS A 615 32.56 -23.91 -28.05
C LYS A 615 31.73 -22.72 -27.68
N LYS A 616 31.40 -21.88 -28.66
CA LYS A 616 30.48 -20.74 -28.46
C LYS A 616 29.07 -21.25 -28.36
N GLU A 617 28.37 -20.73 -27.37
CA GLU A 617 26.95 -21.02 -27.10
C GLU A 617 26.17 -19.72 -26.96
N ASP A 618 24.94 -19.76 -27.44
CA ASP A 618 24.01 -18.68 -27.31
C ASP A 618 22.91 -19.04 -26.32
N TYR A 619 22.53 -18.10 -25.49
CA TYR A 619 21.45 -18.27 -24.53
C TYR A 619 20.53 -17.08 -24.55
N ILE A 620 19.23 -17.35 -24.59
CA ILE A 620 18.21 -16.35 -24.54
C ILE A 620 17.50 -16.45 -23.19
N ALA A 621 17.68 -15.42 -22.40
CA ALA A 621 17.08 -15.27 -21.08
C ALA A 621 16.00 -14.19 -21.11
N THR A 622 15.29 -14.05 -20.03
CA THR A 622 14.35 -12.97 -19.82
C THR A 622 14.60 -12.25 -18.51
N TYR A 623 14.36 -10.96 -18.49
CA TYR A 623 14.36 -10.15 -17.29
C TYR A 623 13.09 -9.30 -17.22
N TYR A 624 12.85 -8.75 -16.04
CA TYR A 624 11.66 -7.95 -15.79
C TYR A 624 12.04 -6.48 -15.65
N ARG A 625 11.27 -5.63 -16.32
CA ARG A 625 11.43 -4.18 -16.29
C ARG A 625 10.15 -3.51 -15.82
N PRO A 626 10.22 -2.51 -14.91
CA PRO A 626 9.05 -1.75 -14.51
C PRO A 626 8.41 -1.02 -15.70
N THR A 627 7.08 -1.09 -15.80
CA THR A 627 6.33 -0.47 -16.90
C THR A 627 4.97 0.04 -16.43
N ASN A 628 4.30 0.81 -17.29
CA ASN A 628 2.91 1.22 -17.14
C ASN A 628 2.02 0.40 -18.09
N ASN A 629 2.00 -0.91 -17.91
CA ASN A 629 1.37 -1.84 -18.84
C ASN A 629 -0.08 -2.21 -18.49
N SER A 630 -0.66 -1.61 -17.46
CA SER A 630 -2.01 -1.93 -17.01
C SER A 630 -2.93 -0.72 -17.07
N ARG A 631 -4.22 -0.98 -17.32
CA ARG A 631 -5.31 -0.01 -17.25
C ARG A 631 -6.59 -0.65 -16.73
N THR A 632 -7.36 0.11 -15.97
CA THR A 632 -8.64 -0.33 -15.42
C THR A 632 -9.73 0.69 -15.72
N GLU A 633 -10.87 0.22 -16.24
CA GLU A 633 -12.08 1.03 -16.41
C GLU A 633 -13.17 0.47 -15.49
N LYS A 634 -13.79 1.35 -14.71
CA LYS A 634 -14.86 1.02 -13.78
C LYS A 634 -16.05 1.92 -14.03
N GLN A 635 -17.24 1.35 -13.98
CA GLN A 635 -18.50 2.11 -13.93
C GLN A 635 -19.52 1.38 -13.09
N GLY A 636 -20.43 2.12 -12.50
CA GLY A 636 -21.44 1.48 -11.68
C GLY A 636 -22.43 2.46 -11.07
N VAL A 637 -23.36 1.88 -10.33
CA VAL A 637 -24.37 2.60 -9.56
C VAL A 637 -24.29 2.14 -8.11
N GLU A 638 -24.11 3.08 -7.20
CA GLU A 638 -24.21 2.87 -5.76
C GLU A 638 -25.52 3.46 -5.26
N TYR A 639 -26.20 2.77 -4.34
CA TYR A 639 -27.45 3.27 -3.75
C TYR A 639 -27.50 2.97 -2.26
N SER A 640 -28.23 3.84 -1.54
CA SER A 640 -28.54 3.70 -0.12
C SER A 640 -29.93 4.27 0.12
N PHE A 641 -30.82 3.46 0.71
CA PHE A 641 -32.17 3.83 1.08
C PHE A 641 -32.41 3.53 2.54
N ASP A 642 -32.62 4.57 3.33
CA ASP A 642 -33.07 4.48 4.72
C ASP A 642 -34.60 4.71 4.73
N LEU A 643 -35.35 3.68 5.01
CA LEU A 643 -36.81 3.70 5.04
C LEU A 643 -37.37 4.19 6.38
N GLY A 644 -36.48 4.56 7.30
CA GLY A 644 -36.79 5.06 8.64
C GLY A 644 -37.19 3.94 9.60
N SER A 645 -37.53 4.33 10.82
CA SER A 645 -37.92 3.40 11.88
C SER A 645 -39.43 3.25 12.00
N TRP A 646 -39.87 2.01 12.16
CA TRP A 646 -41.27 1.66 12.47
C TRP A 646 -41.43 1.42 13.97
N ARG A 647 -41.98 2.40 14.68
CA ARG A 647 -42.09 2.37 16.13
C ARG A 647 -42.84 1.15 16.66
N ALA A 648 -43.86 0.68 15.94
CA ALA A 648 -44.64 -0.52 16.35
C ALA A 648 -43.80 -1.82 16.35
N LEU A 649 -42.83 -1.91 15.42
CA LEU A 649 -41.93 -3.06 15.28
C LEU A 649 -40.56 -2.82 15.94
N ARG A 650 -40.28 -1.62 16.42
CA ARG A 650 -38.95 -1.20 16.92
C ARG A 650 -37.82 -1.56 15.95
N THR A 651 -38.08 -1.40 14.65
CA THR A 651 -37.19 -1.83 13.57
C THR A 651 -36.98 -0.69 12.61
N SER A 652 -35.75 -0.48 12.17
CA SER A 652 -35.37 0.36 11.02
C SER A 652 -34.92 -0.53 9.86
N LEU A 653 -35.14 -0.08 8.63
CA LEU A 653 -34.75 -0.79 7.43
C LEU A 653 -33.89 0.14 6.57
N ILE A 654 -32.65 -0.30 6.39
CA ILE A 654 -31.66 0.35 5.49
C ILE A 654 -31.33 -0.66 4.40
N ILE A 655 -31.33 -0.22 3.14
CA ILE A 655 -31.00 -1.02 1.97
C ILE A 655 -29.85 -0.33 1.25
N ASP A 656 -28.67 -0.92 1.33
CA ASP A 656 -27.47 -0.45 0.64
C ASP A 656 -27.05 -1.46 -0.43
N GLY A 657 -26.52 -0.95 -1.53
CA GLY A 657 -26.02 -1.83 -2.57
C GLY A 657 -25.25 -1.09 -3.65
N ALA A 658 -24.64 -1.88 -4.53
CA ALA A 658 -23.96 -1.37 -5.70
C ALA A 658 -23.97 -2.38 -6.83
N TRP A 659 -23.97 -1.87 -8.05
CA TRP A 659 -23.70 -2.61 -9.27
C TRP A 659 -22.45 -2.05 -9.92
N PHE A 660 -21.45 -2.94 -10.20
CA PHE A 660 -20.18 -2.56 -10.80
C PHE A 660 -19.92 -3.33 -12.09
N HIS A 661 -19.37 -2.62 -13.06
CA HIS A 661 -18.70 -3.21 -14.21
C HIS A 661 -17.23 -2.78 -14.20
N ILE A 662 -16.33 -3.75 -14.10
CA ILE A 662 -14.88 -3.52 -14.04
C ILE A 662 -14.24 -4.25 -15.21
N ARG A 663 -13.48 -3.52 -16.03
CA ARG A 663 -12.66 -4.07 -17.10
C ARG A 663 -11.20 -3.70 -16.84
N ARG A 664 -10.37 -4.71 -16.68
CA ARG A 664 -8.92 -4.57 -16.62
C ARG A 664 -8.30 -5.06 -17.91
N THR A 665 -7.25 -4.39 -18.36
CA THR A 665 -6.44 -4.78 -19.49
C THR A 665 -4.98 -4.64 -19.09
N ASP A 666 -4.25 -5.73 -19.18
CA ASP A 666 -2.80 -5.77 -18.97
C ASP A 666 -2.15 -6.03 -20.34
N GLU A 667 -1.26 -5.13 -20.75
CA GLU A 667 -0.51 -5.24 -21.98
C GLU A 667 0.82 -5.93 -21.65
N GLN A 668 0.90 -7.23 -21.89
CA GLN A 668 2.12 -8.00 -21.73
C GLN A 668 2.66 -8.39 -23.09
N GLU A 669 3.94 -8.23 -23.26
CA GLU A 669 4.66 -8.73 -24.41
C GLU A 669 5.04 -10.18 -24.14
N TYR A 670 4.68 -11.06 -25.07
CA TYR A 670 5.05 -12.47 -25.02
C TYR A 670 6.11 -12.72 -26.11
N TYR A 671 7.14 -13.46 -25.74
CA TYR A 671 8.21 -13.85 -26.65
C TYR A 671 8.15 -15.36 -26.83
N SER A 672 8.28 -15.81 -28.07
CA SER A 672 8.35 -17.20 -28.43
C SER A 672 9.64 -17.45 -29.20
N GLU A 673 10.33 -18.54 -28.88
CA GLU A 673 11.50 -18.96 -29.63
C GLU A 673 11.07 -19.62 -30.94
N ILE A 674 11.54 -19.08 -32.06
CA ILE A 674 11.31 -19.62 -33.39
C ILE A 674 12.67 -19.77 -34.08
N ASN A 675 13.09 -21.01 -34.36
CA ASN A 675 14.35 -21.33 -35.06
C ASN A 675 15.58 -20.63 -34.44
N GLU A 676 15.78 -20.74 -33.13
CA GLU A 676 16.86 -20.12 -32.36
C GLU A 676 16.82 -18.58 -32.30
N THR A 677 15.74 -17.96 -32.75
CA THR A 677 15.49 -16.55 -32.62
C THR A 677 14.15 -16.30 -31.93
N TYR A 678 14.07 -15.26 -31.09
CA TYR A 678 12.79 -14.87 -30.50
C TYR A 678 12.01 -14.00 -31.48
N ASP A 679 10.80 -14.38 -31.74
CA ASP A 679 9.85 -13.54 -32.47
C ASP A 679 8.84 -12.91 -31.52
N TYR A 680 8.44 -11.68 -31.81
CA TYR A 680 7.55 -10.89 -30.96
C TYR A 680 6.10 -11.18 -31.33
N ILE A 681 5.34 -11.71 -30.40
CA ILE A 681 3.90 -11.94 -30.56
C ILE A 681 3.13 -10.92 -29.68
N ARG A 682 2.40 -10.03 -30.33
CA ARG A 682 1.50 -9.07 -29.64
C ARG A 682 0.22 -9.72 -29.18
#